data_fb18236ca8cdf55f5d822d6920ce2a6b
#
_entry.id   fb18236ca8cdf55f5d822d6920ce2a6b
#
_cell.length_a   1.000
_cell.length_b   1.000
_cell.length_c   1.000
_cell.angle_alpha   90.00
_cell.angle_beta   90.00
_cell.angle_gamma   90.00
#
_symmetry.space_group_name_H-M   'P 1'
#
loop_
_entity.id
_entity.type
_entity.pdbx_description
1 polymer ?
#
loop_
_entity_poly.entity_id
_entity_poly.type
_entity_poly.pdbx_seq_one_letter_code
_entity_poly.pdbx_strand_id
1 'polypeptide(L)'
;MPKFHHIKRLCAYLLIIAAMLLSIGTAFAAITEQSGRRVALVIGNSVYKTLPSLPNPANDVEEVASTLRAAGFDVTIGVNVDRIGLEDTVRRFLRSTSNAEAGLIYYSGHGIQVGGQNFLVPVDATLETPYDVETQTMPLDLILNHLKQNSRVQLIFLDACRNNPFNAQKFWMAEKLEPVGATRGLARIDSDLGSLIAFSTEPGQVALDGTGALSPYSESFIKRASEPNKEIRQVLTDVRRDVIAMTNGKQVPWENSSLMDSFYFIPAPPPPSVESMQQVSVPEGAATTKLPIAPPHDETGSALLVTLNQLPKTGKLSFDGKPIEQGAKMPAAALTALSYDSSGVAAGTVGLIGYTVSDPYGQATQGVVAITVSADAGAKLAQLEQEKQVRLADADAYLKTLPRDVDTTIGVGPVKAGLPEVPASAAELTFNVAALPDKGTLRAGDRVIGLGHVLESADIPLLSYEPQIGTENQPFALTLQAANDDLPPATVTFKPVLDACDTAAAAPLDLQGVTAGKLPNEIEPDIALPACTDAVKAYPEVARFVYQLGRAQLANRDAKTAFATIKKAMDAGHVRAIDQLSSLYIVGASVPANPAKANEIVQAAAKKNDPYALYTYGKSLFYGRGVKADTEQGLKLMLQSADLGHTFAMNELGYIFLNGVNVPADPQRGIRFYEAGLARNDIYSMNNLALVYRSGKTVPQDLGKALELFTKAAEGGQPFAPTNLGRMYRDGIGVDADKAAAVKWLEMGAERGDYWGALDRARLAKDEVADPESMIIAARYFALAAAVNKPRTGDGKNQALAELKLLPSEAKKEAEEAFSAQLTAQERTALPKTKSLDARLVELAKATWVKRNPRYDLF
;
A
#
# COMPACT_ATOMS: atom_id res chain seq x y z
N MET A 1 -21.99 -70.15 23.80
CA MET A 1 -21.44 -69.06 22.99
C MET A 1 -22.08 -67.71 23.30
N PRO A 2 -22.07 -67.17 24.53
CA PRO A 2 -22.48 -65.77 24.74
C PRO A 2 -21.32 -64.82 25.18
N LYS A 3 -20.10 -65.32 25.48
CA LYS A 3 -19.00 -64.41 25.99
C LYS A 3 -18.26 -63.61 24.90
N PHE A 4 -18.32 -63.99 23.65
CA PHE A 4 -17.62 -63.31 22.56
C PHE A 4 -18.32 -62.02 22.09
N HIS A 5 -19.61 -61.84 22.35
CA HIS A 5 -20.35 -60.63 21.95
C HIS A 5 -20.10 -59.40 22.86
N HIS A 6 -19.82 -59.63 24.13
CA HIS A 6 -19.53 -58.55 25.08
C HIS A 6 -18.13 -57.92 24.87
N ILE A 7 -17.12 -58.75 24.52
CA ILE A 7 -15.77 -58.26 24.26
C ILE A 7 -15.73 -57.38 22.96
N LYS A 8 -16.44 -57.81 21.90
CA LYS A 8 -16.52 -57.00 20.67
C LYS A 8 -17.21 -55.65 20.89
N ARG A 9 -18.25 -55.60 21.75
CA ARG A 9 -18.93 -54.33 22.09
C ARG A 9 -18.07 -53.45 22.97
N LEU A 10 -17.32 -54.01 23.91
CA LEU A 10 -16.38 -53.25 24.76
C LEU A 10 -15.21 -52.66 23.96
N CYS A 11 -14.63 -53.42 23.01
CA CYS A 11 -13.62 -52.90 22.08
C CYS A 11 -14.18 -51.82 21.13
N ALA A 12 -15.40 -51.95 20.66
CA ALA A 12 -16.04 -50.92 19.84
C ALA A 12 -16.34 -49.64 20.62
N TYR A 13 -16.76 -49.74 21.89
CA TYR A 13 -16.93 -48.57 22.75
C TYR A 13 -15.60 -47.87 23.11
N LEU A 14 -14.52 -48.65 23.36
CA LEU A 14 -13.20 -48.11 23.60
C LEU A 14 -12.61 -47.44 22.36
N LEU A 15 -12.86 -47.97 21.15
CA LEU A 15 -12.46 -47.33 19.89
C LEU A 15 -13.24 -46.05 19.60
N ILE A 16 -14.53 -45.98 19.93
CA ILE A 16 -15.36 -44.80 19.80
C ILE A 16 -14.95 -43.71 20.80
N ILE A 17 -14.62 -44.09 22.05
CA ILE A 17 -14.12 -43.16 23.08
C ILE A 17 -12.71 -42.70 22.71
N ALA A 18 -11.85 -43.52 22.18
CA ALA A 18 -10.53 -43.13 21.69
C ALA A 18 -10.63 -42.21 20.47
N ALA A 19 -11.58 -42.46 19.54
CA ALA A 19 -11.83 -41.60 18.42
C ALA A 19 -12.48 -40.24 18.83
N MET A 20 -13.34 -40.24 19.87
CA MET A 20 -13.87 -38.97 20.43
C MET A 20 -12.80 -38.20 21.20
N LEU A 21 -11.90 -38.84 21.92
CA LEU A 21 -10.77 -38.20 22.60
C LEU A 21 -9.72 -37.68 21.61
N LEU A 22 -9.48 -38.38 20.50
CA LEU A 22 -8.66 -37.86 19.40
C LEU A 22 -9.33 -36.67 18.69
N SER A 23 -10.66 -36.66 18.49
CA SER A 23 -11.36 -35.56 17.89
C SER A 23 -11.48 -34.33 18.80
N ILE A 24 -11.48 -34.52 20.12
CA ILE A 24 -11.42 -33.41 21.10
C ILE A 24 -10.00 -32.86 21.18
N GLY A 25 -8.97 -33.73 21.09
CA GLY A 25 -7.55 -33.29 21.02
C GLY A 25 -7.25 -32.47 19.77
N THR A 26 -7.80 -32.83 18.61
CA THR A 26 -7.66 -32.05 17.36
C THR A 26 -8.50 -30.78 17.32
N ALA A 27 -9.60 -30.71 18.09
CA ALA A 27 -10.39 -29.48 18.22
C ALA A 27 -9.74 -28.45 19.20
N PHE A 28 -8.92 -28.91 20.16
CA PHE A 28 -8.16 -28.04 21.04
C PHE A 28 -6.80 -27.61 20.44
N ALA A 29 -6.25 -28.35 19.47
CA ALA A 29 -5.04 -27.97 18.76
C ALA A 29 -5.30 -27.00 17.60
N ALA A 30 -6.57 -26.66 17.31
CA ALA A 30 -6.95 -25.73 16.24
C ALA A 30 -7.25 -24.29 16.74
N ILE A 31 -6.90 -23.96 17.99
CA ILE A 31 -6.80 -22.60 18.50
C ILE A 31 -5.32 -22.23 18.65
N THR A 32 -4.51 -22.54 17.66
CA THR A 32 -3.34 -21.71 17.36
C THR A 32 -3.90 -20.52 16.59
N GLU A 33 -3.97 -19.38 17.25
CA GLU A 33 -4.26 -18.09 16.64
C GLU A 33 -3.42 -17.96 15.38
N GLN A 34 -4.06 -18.07 14.21
CA GLN A 34 -3.56 -17.42 13.02
C GLN A 34 -3.48 -15.94 13.40
N SER A 35 -2.29 -15.43 13.73
CA SER A 35 -2.09 -14.01 13.85
C SER A 35 -2.28 -13.43 12.45
N GLY A 36 -3.48 -12.96 12.16
CA GLY A 36 -3.82 -12.36 10.88
C GLY A 36 -2.95 -11.14 10.63
N ARG A 37 -2.78 -10.77 9.38
CA ARG A 37 -1.98 -9.61 8.99
C ARG A 37 -2.52 -8.34 9.66
N ARG A 38 -1.64 -7.59 10.34
CA ARG A 38 -1.93 -6.31 10.99
C ARG A 38 -1.27 -5.20 10.20
N VAL A 39 -2.00 -4.16 9.86
CA VAL A 39 -1.49 -3.02 9.08
C VAL A 39 -1.78 -1.70 9.79
N ALA A 40 -0.86 -0.74 9.71
CA ALA A 40 -1.04 0.55 10.32
C ALA A 40 -0.66 1.71 9.38
N LEU A 41 -1.44 2.78 9.43
CA LEU A 41 -1.14 4.09 8.85
C LEU A 41 -0.79 5.04 10.00
N VAL A 42 0.41 5.60 10.00
CA VAL A 42 0.90 6.48 11.07
C VAL A 42 1.37 7.78 10.43
N ILE A 43 0.67 8.90 10.70
CA ILE A 43 0.94 10.19 10.08
C ILE A 43 1.17 11.26 11.15
N GLY A 44 2.27 12.02 11.03
CA GLY A 44 2.60 13.15 11.89
C GLY A 44 3.02 14.39 11.11
N ASN A 45 2.28 15.47 11.30
CA ASN A 45 2.52 16.74 10.64
C ASN A 45 2.87 17.83 11.67
N SER A 46 4.13 18.28 11.66
CA SER A 46 4.71 19.27 12.57
C SER A 46 4.93 20.63 11.91
N VAL A 47 5.54 20.65 10.72
CA VAL A 47 6.08 21.86 10.08
C VAL A 47 5.13 22.35 8.99
N TYR A 48 4.15 23.15 9.38
CA TYR A 48 3.18 23.71 8.45
C TYR A 48 3.69 24.98 7.78
N LYS A 49 3.37 25.19 6.48
CA LYS A 49 3.79 26.39 5.73
C LYS A 49 3.02 27.63 6.12
N THR A 50 1.73 27.51 6.41
CA THR A 50 0.80 28.64 6.66
C THR A 50 0.09 28.56 7.99
N LEU A 51 -0.03 27.38 8.57
CA LEU A 51 -0.61 27.13 9.89
C LEU A 51 0.48 27.13 10.97
N PRO A 52 0.12 27.33 12.26
CA PRO A 52 1.09 27.22 13.36
C PRO A 52 1.77 25.85 13.36
N SER A 53 3.08 25.81 13.49
CA SER A 53 3.83 24.57 13.64
C SER A 53 3.53 23.92 15.00
N LEU A 54 3.56 22.58 15.05
CA LEU A 54 3.36 21.76 16.23
C LEU A 54 4.68 21.07 16.59
N PRO A 55 5.17 21.12 17.83
CA PRO A 55 6.50 20.63 18.18
C PRO A 55 6.66 19.11 18.08
N ASN A 56 5.65 18.31 18.44
CA ASN A 56 5.81 16.89 18.73
C ASN A 56 5.30 15.90 17.65
N PRO A 57 4.34 16.20 16.74
CA PRO A 57 3.75 15.19 15.86
C PRO A 57 4.73 14.34 15.05
N ALA A 58 5.85 14.92 14.60
CA ALA A 58 6.86 14.17 13.85
C ALA A 58 7.59 13.14 14.73
N ASN A 59 7.91 13.50 15.97
CA ASN A 59 8.54 12.58 16.94
C ASN A 59 7.55 11.52 17.42
N ASP A 60 6.29 11.93 17.69
CA ASP A 60 5.21 11.02 18.09
C ASP A 60 5.07 9.86 17.11
N VAL A 61 5.07 10.17 15.85
CA VAL A 61 4.85 9.22 14.77
C VAL A 61 5.99 8.23 14.61
N GLU A 62 7.22 8.65 14.75
CA GLU A 62 8.39 7.76 14.68
C GLU A 62 8.35 6.72 15.82
N GLU A 63 8.09 7.16 17.04
CA GLU A 63 8.05 6.28 18.22
C GLU A 63 6.80 5.37 18.23
N VAL A 64 5.62 5.91 17.82
CA VAL A 64 4.41 5.10 17.66
C VAL A 64 4.60 4.04 16.58
N ALA A 65 5.21 4.41 15.44
CA ALA A 65 5.49 3.46 14.37
C ALA A 65 6.44 2.35 14.82
N SER A 66 7.49 2.68 15.60
CA SER A 66 8.40 1.71 16.21
C SER A 66 7.65 0.74 17.13
N THR A 67 6.81 1.26 18.00
CA THR A 67 5.97 0.48 18.93
C THR A 67 5.03 -0.47 18.18
N LEU A 68 4.36 0.01 17.13
CA LEU A 68 3.45 -0.81 16.34
C LEU A 68 4.17 -1.89 15.53
N ARG A 69 5.38 -1.61 15.00
CA ARG A 69 6.21 -2.64 14.36
C ARG A 69 6.59 -3.74 15.35
N ALA A 70 7.01 -3.36 16.56
CA ALA A 70 7.29 -4.33 17.63
C ALA A 70 6.05 -5.17 18.00
N ALA A 71 4.84 -4.61 17.83
CA ALA A 71 3.56 -5.29 18.02
C ALA A 71 3.10 -6.08 16.77
N GLY A 72 3.94 -6.25 15.75
CA GLY A 72 3.66 -7.05 14.55
C GLY A 72 2.82 -6.37 13.48
N PHE A 73 2.72 -5.04 13.49
CA PHE A 73 2.07 -4.28 12.42
C PHE A 73 3.02 -4.00 11.25
N ASP A 74 2.52 -4.13 10.02
CA ASP A 74 3.12 -3.56 8.83
C ASP A 74 2.75 -2.07 8.77
N VAL A 75 3.72 -1.18 9.00
CA VAL A 75 3.47 0.25 9.24
C VAL A 75 3.82 1.09 8.04
N THR A 76 2.82 1.76 7.47
CA THR A 76 2.99 2.85 6.50
C THR A 76 3.09 4.17 7.25
N ILE A 77 4.23 4.86 7.09
CA ILE A 77 4.50 6.12 7.81
C ILE A 77 4.48 7.33 6.86
N GLY A 78 4.00 8.47 7.37
CA GLY A 78 4.07 9.77 6.72
C GLY A 78 4.45 10.87 7.72
N VAL A 79 5.59 11.53 7.50
CA VAL A 79 6.09 12.61 8.36
C VAL A 79 6.16 13.90 7.58
N ASN A 80 5.52 14.96 8.08
CA ASN A 80 5.47 16.27 7.44
C ASN A 80 5.07 16.20 5.96
N VAL A 81 3.99 15.46 5.69
CA VAL A 81 3.53 15.22 4.32
C VAL A 81 2.73 16.40 3.78
N ASP A 82 3.08 16.85 2.58
CA ASP A 82 2.26 17.76 1.79
C ASP A 82 1.04 17.03 1.21
N ARG A 83 0.16 17.72 0.50
CA ARG A 83 -1.08 17.12 -0.03
C ARG A 83 -0.82 15.92 -0.92
N ILE A 84 0.17 15.98 -1.80
CA ILE A 84 0.52 14.90 -2.72
C ILE A 84 1.14 13.72 -1.96
N GLY A 85 2.04 14.01 -1.03
CA GLY A 85 2.65 13.01 -0.15
C GLY A 85 1.64 12.32 0.75
N LEU A 86 0.62 13.05 1.23
CA LEU A 86 -0.48 12.49 2.02
C LEU A 86 -1.31 11.51 1.18
N GLU A 87 -1.68 11.88 -0.04
CA GLU A 87 -2.38 10.99 -0.98
C GLU A 87 -1.59 9.72 -1.28
N ASP A 88 -0.29 9.86 -1.53
CA ASP A 88 0.58 8.71 -1.80
C ASP A 88 0.70 7.80 -0.57
N THR A 89 0.88 8.39 0.61
CA THR A 89 0.96 7.64 1.87
C THR A 89 -0.34 6.87 2.15
N VAL A 90 -1.49 7.53 1.98
CA VAL A 90 -2.80 6.88 2.11
C VAL A 90 -2.97 5.77 1.06
N ARG A 91 -2.66 6.01 -0.21
CA ARG A 91 -2.75 4.95 -1.25
C ARG A 91 -1.86 3.76 -0.94
N ARG A 92 -0.62 3.96 -0.46
CA ARG A 92 0.27 2.86 -0.02
C ARG A 92 -0.36 2.05 1.10
N PHE A 93 -0.93 2.72 2.09
CA PHE A 93 -1.65 2.06 3.17
C PHE A 93 -2.88 1.30 2.67
N LEU A 94 -3.73 1.91 1.83
CA LEU A 94 -4.91 1.23 1.28
C LEU A 94 -4.56 -0.06 0.51
N ARG A 95 -3.38 -0.11 -0.14
CA ARG A 95 -2.87 -1.33 -0.79
C ARG A 95 -2.58 -2.45 0.22
N SER A 96 -2.06 -2.09 1.41
CA SER A 96 -1.67 -3.07 2.43
C SER A 96 -2.87 -3.66 3.19
N THR A 97 -4.06 -3.06 3.11
CA THR A 97 -5.22 -3.47 3.92
C THR A 97 -5.95 -4.72 3.44
N SER A 98 -5.65 -5.23 2.24
CA SER A 98 -6.35 -6.39 1.68
C SER A 98 -6.23 -7.60 2.60
N ASN A 99 -7.38 -8.14 3.07
CA ASN A 99 -7.48 -9.26 4.01
C ASN A 99 -6.73 -9.04 5.34
N ALA A 100 -6.60 -7.80 5.80
CA ALA A 100 -6.01 -7.52 7.09
C ALA A 100 -6.95 -7.97 8.23
N GLU A 101 -6.38 -8.59 9.26
CA GLU A 101 -7.11 -8.85 10.51
C GLU A 101 -7.42 -7.54 11.22
N ALA A 102 -6.41 -6.68 11.35
CA ALA A 102 -6.55 -5.38 11.99
C ALA A 102 -5.93 -4.27 11.11
N GLY A 103 -6.71 -3.20 10.91
CA GLY A 103 -6.23 -1.96 10.31
C GLY A 103 -6.21 -0.85 11.35
N LEU A 104 -5.06 -0.17 11.51
CA LEU A 104 -4.88 0.90 12.48
C LEU A 104 -4.57 2.22 11.76
N ILE A 105 -5.16 3.31 12.23
CA ILE A 105 -4.79 4.68 11.85
C ILE A 105 -4.34 5.40 13.10
N TYR A 106 -3.15 6.00 13.07
CA TYR A 106 -2.66 6.95 14.05
C TYR A 106 -2.34 8.27 13.35
N TYR A 107 -2.98 9.36 13.78
CA TYR A 107 -2.76 10.68 13.22
C TYR A 107 -2.42 11.67 14.33
N SER A 108 -1.28 12.36 14.18
CA SER A 108 -0.87 13.50 15.03
C SER A 108 -0.66 14.73 14.15
N GLY A 109 -1.38 15.84 14.42
CA GLY A 109 -1.33 17.06 13.61
C GLY A 109 -2.60 17.89 13.66
N HIS A 110 -2.69 18.89 12.76
CA HIS A 110 -3.93 19.68 12.63
C HIS A 110 -5.05 18.86 11.97
N GLY A 111 -6.22 18.88 12.57
CA GLY A 111 -7.45 18.32 12.03
C GLY A 111 -8.54 19.38 11.96
N ILE A 112 -9.42 19.29 10.98
CA ILE A 112 -10.53 20.23 10.78
C ILE A 112 -11.83 19.47 10.65
N GLN A 113 -12.89 20.07 11.19
CA GLN A 113 -14.26 19.60 10.98
C GLN A 113 -15.03 20.60 10.13
N VAL A 114 -15.62 20.12 9.03
CA VAL A 114 -16.52 20.91 8.16
C VAL A 114 -17.73 20.04 7.80
N GLY A 115 -18.93 20.55 7.97
CA GLY A 115 -20.16 19.82 7.61
C GLY A 115 -20.35 18.47 8.32
N GLY A 116 -19.79 18.30 9.52
CA GLY A 116 -19.82 17.04 10.26
C GLY A 116 -18.77 16.02 9.84
N GLN A 117 -17.94 16.31 8.83
CA GLN A 117 -16.84 15.47 8.37
C GLN A 117 -15.50 15.93 8.94
N ASN A 118 -14.61 14.99 9.20
CA ASN A 118 -13.26 15.23 9.70
C ASN A 118 -12.25 15.16 8.55
N PHE A 119 -11.29 16.10 8.54
CA PHE A 119 -10.26 16.20 7.51
C PHE A 119 -8.87 16.25 8.14
N LEU A 120 -7.93 15.51 7.57
CA LEU A 120 -6.52 15.54 7.89
C LEU A 120 -5.84 16.66 7.10
N VAL A 121 -5.06 17.49 7.77
CA VAL A 121 -4.45 18.67 7.17
C VAL A 121 -3.00 18.40 6.81
N PRO A 122 -2.61 18.46 5.52
CA PRO A 122 -1.22 18.36 5.09
C PRO A 122 -0.43 19.64 5.39
N VAL A 123 0.90 19.55 5.39
CA VAL A 123 1.75 20.66 5.84
C VAL A 123 1.76 21.88 4.89
N ASP A 124 1.35 21.73 3.64
CA ASP A 124 1.31 22.77 2.63
C ASP A 124 -0.08 23.42 2.43
N ALA A 125 -1.09 22.97 3.18
CA ALA A 125 -2.44 23.54 3.08
C ALA A 125 -2.48 25.04 3.38
N THR A 126 -3.11 25.82 2.46
CA THR A 126 -3.34 27.27 2.59
C THR A 126 -4.84 27.53 2.63
N LEU A 127 -5.43 27.25 3.77
CA LEU A 127 -6.89 27.19 3.92
C LEU A 127 -7.49 28.60 4.04
N GLU A 128 -7.75 29.25 2.92
CA GLU A 128 -8.31 30.61 2.85
C GLU A 128 -9.82 30.59 2.60
N THR A 129 -10.33 29.56 1.93
CA THR A 129 -11.72 29.41 1.53
C THR A 129 -12.27 28.04 1.90
N PRO A 130 -13.59 27.82 2.02
CA PRO A 130 -14.18 26.49 2.21
C PRO A 130 -13.78 25.47 1.14
N TYR A 131 -13.54 25.91 -0.08
CA TYR A 131 -13.12 25.04 -1.18
C TYR A 131 -11.70 24.52 -1.01
N ASP A 132 -10.86 25.23 -0.26
CA ASP A 132 -9.50 24.80 0.05
C ASP A 132 -9.52 23.56 0.96
N VAL A 133 -10.50 23.45 1.86
CA VAL A 133 -10.66 22.23 2.69
C VAL A 133 -10.90 21.03 1.80
N GLU A 134 -11.80 21.12 0.83
CA GLU A 134 -12.13 20.03 -0.08
C GLU A 134 -10.97 19.65 -1.00
N THR A 135 -10.18 20.60 -1.47
CA THR A 135 -9.13 20.36 -2.46
C THR A 135 -7.73 20.19 -1.88
N GLN A 136 -7.48 20.71 -0.67
CA GLN A 136 -6.16 20.73 -0.05
C GLN A 136 -6.05 19.83 1.19
N THR A 137 -7.16 19.26 1.71
CA THR A 137 -7.13 18.35 2.87
C THR A 137 -7.67 16.96 2.51
N MET A 138 -7.42 15.96 3.35
CA MET A 138 -7.84 14.59 3.12
C MET A 138 -9.04 14.23 4.02
N PRO A 139 -10.20 13.84 3.45
CA PRO A 139 -11.32 13.35 4.24
C PRO A 139 -10.95 12.06 4.99
N LEU A 140 -11.09 12.05 6.30
CA LEU A 140 -10.83 10.86 7.12
C LEU A 140 -11.79 9.71 6.78
N ASP A 141 -13.04 10.03 6.45
CA ASP A 141 -14.07 9.05 6.08
C ASP A 141 -13.69 8.19 4.88
N LEU A 142 -12.88 8.71 3.95
CA LEU A 142 -12.37 7.95 2.82
C LEU A 142 -11.53 6.75 3.29
N ILE A 143 -10.64 6.99 4.26
CA ILE A 143 -9.74 5.96 4.81
C ILE A 143 -10.55 4.98 5.67
N LEU A 144 -11.45 5.51 6.51
CA LEU A 144 -12.31 4.69 7.39
C LEU A 144 -13.20 3.74 6.60
N ASN A 145 -13.87 4.23 5.55
CA ASN A 145 -14.74 3.41 4.72
C ASN A 145 -13.98 2.29 4.01
N HIS A 146 -12.73 2.53 3.64
CA HIS A 146 -11.89 1.50 3.05
C HIS A 146 -11.50 0.44 4.08
N LEU A 147 -11.09 0.84 5.30
CA LEU A 147 -10.76 -0.09 6.38
C LEU A 147 -11.94 -0.99 6.75
N LYS A 148 -13.16 -0.43 6.85
CA LYS A 148 -14.39 -1.19 7.12
C LYS A 148 -14.64 -2.32 6.13
N GLN A 149 -14.22 -2.15 4.88
CA GLN A 149 -14.42 -3.13 3.82
C GLN A 149 -13.31 -4.19 3.77
N ASN A 150 -12.13 -3.92 4.32
CA ASN A 150 -10.93 -4.70 4.09
C ASN A 150 -10.26 -5.24 5.35
N SER A 151 -10.74 -4.89 6.56
CA SER A 151 -10.20 -5.38 7.82
C SER A 151 -11.31 -5.77 8.81
N ARG A 152 -11.05 -6.80 9.64
CA ARG A 152 -11.99 -7.28 10.66
C ARG A 152 -12.08 -6.33 11.85
N VAL A 153 -10.93 -5.77 12.25
CA VAL A 153 -10.80 -4.83 13.37
C VAL A 153 -10.27 -3.51 12.85
N GLN A 154 -10.93 -2.39 13.20
CA GLN A 154 -10.49 -1.04 12.85
C GLN A 154 -10.14 -0.26 14.12
N LEU A 155 -8.91 0.21 14.21
CA LEU A 155 -8.38 0.96 15.34
C LEU A 155 -7.98 2.36 14.87
N ILE A 156 -8.61 3.39 15.42
CA ILE A 156 -8.37 4.77 15.01
C ILE A 156 -7.95 5.59 16.22
N PHE A 157 -6.76 6.18 16.14
CA PHE A 157 -6.16 7.03 17.17
C PHE A 157 -5.92 8.41 16.59
N LEU A 158 -6.57 9.42 17.15
CA LEU A 158 -6.51 10.79 16.68
C LEU A 158 -5.93 11.70 17.77
N ASP A 159 -4.64 11.96 17.66
CA ASP A 159 -3.94 12.98 18.45
C ASP A 159 -3.84 14.27 17.64
N ALA A 160 -5.02 14.86 17.40
CA ALA A 160 -5.17 16.05 16.59
C ALA A 160 -5.73 17.21 17.40
N CYS A 161 -5.07 18.38 17.30
CA CYS A 161 -5.57 19.63 17.85
C CYS A 161 -6.92 19.97 17.25
N ARG A 162 -7.85 20.33 18.11
CA ARG A 162 -9.23 20.68 17.77
C ARG A 162 -9.47 22.18 17.68
N ASN A 163 -8.40 22.96 17.56
CA ASN A 163 -8.55 24.38 17.24
C ASN A 163 -8.79 24.50 15.75
N ASN A 164 -10.00 24.92 15.37
CA ASN A 164 -10.21 25.43 14.04
C ASN A 164 -9.31 26.68 13.88
N PRO A 165 -8.23 26.64 13.07
CA PRO A 165 -7.33 27.79 12.89
C PRO A 165 -8.03 28.95 12.19
N PHE A 166 -9.26 28.77 11.75
CA PHE A 166 -10.04 29.77 11.03
C PHE A 166 -10.83 30.62 12.02
N ASN A 167 -10.51 31.91 12.02
CA ASN A 167 -11.40 32.89 12.62
C ASN A 167 -12.79 32.77 11.99
N ALA A 168 -13.80 32.47 12.77
CA ALA A 168 -15.19 32.30 12.32
C ALA A 168 -15.72 33.45 11.41
N GLN A 169 -15.07 34.58 11.38
CA GLN A 169 -15.43 35.74 10.55
C GLN A 169 -14.93 35.70 9.11
N LYS A 170 -13.98 34.85 8.73
CA LYS A 170 -13.46 34.77 7.36
C LYS A 170 -14.16 33.75 6.44
N PHE A 171 -14.95 32.83 7.01
CA PHE A 171 -15.65 31.78 6.25
C PHE A 171 -17.06 32.13 5.77
N TRP A 172 -17.45 33.42 5.82
CA TRP A 172 -18.82 33.90 5.53
C TRP A 172 -18.92 34.52 4.15
N MET A 173 -18.86 33.81 3.07
CA MET A 173 -19.23 34.32 1.77
C MET A 173 -19.75 33.24 0.81
N ALA A 174 -20.73 32.47 1.23
CA ALA A 174 -21.64 31.79 0.30
C ALA A 174 -23.05 31.86 0.89
N GLU A 175 -23.90 32.60 0.21
CA GLU A 175 -25.29 32.92 0.52
C GLU A 175 -26.23 31.72 0.51
N LYS A 176 -25.98 30.60 1.16
CA LYS A 176 -26.93 29.49 1.40
C LYS A 176 -26.33 28.27 2.08
N LEU A 177 -25.19 28.36 2.68
CA LEU A 177 -24.81 27.34 3.66
C LEU A 177 -25.26 27.88 5.02
N GLU A 178 -26.15 27.15 5.69
CA GLU A 178 -26.45 27.38 7.12
C GLU A 178 -25.14 27.60 7.86
N PRO A 179 -25.11 28.43 8.92
CA PRO A 179 -23.92 28.59 9.69
C PRO A 179 -23.51 27.20 10.16
N VAL A 180 -22.57 26.58 9.46
CA VAL A 180 -21.91 25.40 9.96
C VAL A 180 -21.18 25.91 11.18
N GLY A 181 -21.81 25.73 12.32
CA GLY A 181 -21.26 26.15 13.60
C GLY A 181 -19.84 25.55 13.61
N ALA A 182 -18.84 26.45 13.59
CA ALA A 182 -17.46 26.07 13.83
C ALA A 182 -17.41 25.52 15.26
N THR A 183 -17.83 24.28 15.42
CA THR A 183 -17.69 23.55 16.68
C THR A 183 -16.20 23.33 16.87
N ARG A 184 -15.69 23.75 18.02
CA ARG A 184 -14.33 23.44 18.40
C ARG A 184 -14.20 21.92 18.42
N GLY A 185 -13.22 21.38 17.69
CA GLY A 185 -12.89 19.97 17.73
C GLY A 185 -13.29 19.15 16.51
N LEU A 186 -12.77 17.91 16.42
CA LEU A 186 -13.18 16.91 15.44
C LEU A 186 -14.62 16.46 15.72
N ALA A 187 -15.38 16.14 14.66
CA ALA A 187 -16.72 15.57 14.80
C ALA A 187 -16.63 14.20 15.49
N ARG A 188 -17.68 13.89 16.22
CA ARG A 188 -17.88 12.53 16.72
C ARG A 188 -17.98 11.59 15.50
N ILE A 189 -17.20 10.54 15.53
CA ILE A 189 -17.28 9.45 14.57
C ILE A 189 -18.07 8.34 15.23
N ASP A 190 -19.15 7.89 14.59
CA ASP A 190 -19.89 6.75 15.08
C ASP A 190 -19.10 5.48 14.83
N SER A 191 -18.95 4.64 15.85
CA SER A 191 -18.26 3.36 15.72
C SER A 191 -19.19 2.35 15.05
N ASP A 192 -18.78 1.86 13.88
CA ASP A 192 -19.41 0.68 13.28
C ASP A 192 -18.91 -0.59 13.96
N LEU A 193 -19.62 -1.69 13.72
CA LEU A 193 -19.29 -3.00 14.30
C LEU A 193 -17.82 -3.38 14.01
N GLY A 194 -17.06 -3.69 15.05
CA GLY A 194 -15.65 -4.07 14.97
C GLY A 194 -14.66 -2.88 14.98
N SER A 195 -15.13 -1.64 15.29
CA SER A 195 -14.26 -0.47 15.34
C SER A 195 -14.04 0.07 16.75
N LEU A 196 -12.87 0.69 16.94
CA LEU A 196 -12.51 1.49 18.12
C LEU A 196 -11.91 2.81 17.64
N ILE A 197 -12.45 3.92 18.16
CA ILE A 197 -11.99 5.26 17.83
C ILE A 197 -11.61 5.96 19.14
N ALA A 198 -10.35 6.30 19.26
CA ALA A 198 -9.77 6.96 20.42
C ALA A 198 -9.26 8.36 20.04
N PHE A 199 -9.58 9.33 20.87
CA PHE A 199 -9.18 10.71 20.73
C PHE A 199 -8.28 11.10 21.90
N SER A 200 -7.27 11.88 21.64
CA SER A 200 -6.35 12.37 22.67
C SER A 200 -7.03 13.29 23.68
N THR A 201 -8.19 13.86 23.33
CA THR A 201 -8.99 14.71 24.23
C THR A 201 -10.48 14.58 23.94
N GLU A 202 -11.33 14.94 24.92
CA GLU A 202 -12.78 14.91 24.75
C GLU A 202 -13.30 15.91 23.68
N PRO A 203 -14.51 15.67 23.13
CA PRO A 203 -15.09 16.54 22.11
C PRO A 203 -15.16 18.01 22.56
N GLY A 204 -14.65 18.92 21.72
CA GLY A 204 -14.66 20.35 21.99
C GLY A 204 -13.47 20.89 22.82
N GLN A 205 -12.53 20.04 23.20
CA GLN A 205 -11.30 20.43 23.91
C GLN A 205 -10.08 20.38 22.99
N VAL A 206 -8.97 20.97 23.45
CA VAL A 206 -7.70 21.06 22.72
C VAL A 206 -6.75 19.99 23.22
N ALA A 207 -6.13 19.24 22.34
CA ALA A 207 -5.00 18.39 22.67
C ALA A 207 -3.76 19.25 22.99
N LEU A 208 -3.00 18.85 23.98
CA LEU A 208 -1.77 19.53 24.39
C LEU A 208 -0.56 18.80 23.80
N ASP A 209 0.34 19.54 23.18
CA ASP A 209 1.61 18.96 22.68
C ASP A 209 2.58 18.61 23.85
N GLY A 210 2.33 19.14 25.05
CA GLY A 210 3.23 18.94 26.19
C GLY A 210 4.51 19.79 26.10
N THR A 211 5.45 19.52 27.01
CA THR A 211 6.76 20.17 27.08
C THR A 211 7.92 19.21 26.85
N GLY A 212 7.62 17.94 26.67
CA GLY A 212 8.57 16.85 26.39
C GLY A 212 8.85 16.68 24.89
N ALA A 213 9.55 15.61 24.55
CA ALA A 213 9.83 15.22 23.18
C ALA A 213 8.61 14.59 22.47
N LEU A 214 7.64 14.11 23.24
CA LEU A 214 6.40 13.50 22.80
C LEU A 214 5.19 14.25 23.39
N SER A 215 4.04 14.13 22.74
CA SER A 215 2.78 14.56 23.34
C SER A 215 2.42 13.67 24.53
N PRO A 216 1.70 14.17 25.53
CA PRO A 216 1.26 13.37 26.69
C PRO A 216 0.47 12.12 26.27
N TYR A 217 -0.28 12.21 25.18
CA TYR A 217 -1.06 11.09 24.66
C TYR A 217 -0.16 10.03 24.01
N SER A 218 0.75 10.43 23.12
CA SER A 218 1.70 9.55 22.45
C SER A 218 2.62 8.85 23.45
N GLU A 219 3.18 9.60 24.41
CA GLU A 219 4.06 9.06 25.47
C GLU A 219 3.36 7.94 26.26
N SER A 220 2.13 8.19 26.70
CA SER A 220 1.36 7.17 27.42
C SER A 220 0.94 6.01 26.52
N PHE A 221 0.49 6.28 25.29
CA PHE A 221 0.11 5.24 24.35
C PHE A 221 1.27 4.27 24.06
N ILE A 222 2.45 4.78 23.71
CA ILE A 222 3.67 3.99 23.46
C ILE A 222 3.97 3.08 24.65
N LYS A 223 4.00 3.65 25.86
CA LYS A 223 4.25 2.90 27.09
C LYS A 223 3.24 1.78 27.30
N ARG A 224 1.94 2.07 27.16
CA ARG A 224 0.87 1.13 27.50
C ARG A 224 0.63 0.09 26.40
N ALA A 225 0.79 0.45 25.13
CA ALA A 225 0.67 -0.47 24.00
C ALA A 225 1.82 -1.50 23.96
N SER A 226 2.97 -1.16 24.56
CA SER A 226 4.13 -2.08 24.68
C SER A 226 3.98 -3.07 25.82
N GLU A 227 2.96 -2.97 26.68
CA GLU A 227 2.75 -3.90 27.79
C GLU A 227 2.10 -5.20 27.28
N PRO A 228 2.76 -6.37 27.41
CA PRO A 228 2.20 -7.63 26.96
C PRO A 228 0.96 -8.06 27.73
N ASN A 229 0.13 -8.88 27.11
CA ASN A 229 -1.09 -9.44 27.70
C ASN A 229 -2.08 -8.39 28.25
N LYS A 230 -2.10 -7.20 27.64
CA LYS A 230 -2.99 -6.12 28.06
C LYS A 230 -4.03 -5.86 26.97
N GLU A 231 -5.31 -6.06 27.33
CA GLU A 231 -6.43 -5.81 26.42
C GLU A 231 -6.57 -4.31 26.12
N ILE A 232 -6.93 -3.95 24.88
CA ILE A 232 -6.90 -2.57 24.36
C ILE A 232 -7.74 -1.59 25.20
N ARG A 233 -8.90 -2.00 25.73
CA ARG A 233 -9.73 -1.13 26.59
C ARG A 233 -9.02 -0.82 27.91
N GLN A 234 -8.22 -1.77 28.41
CA GLN A 234 -7.39 -1.54 29.58
C GLN A 234 -6.22 -0.61 29.25
N VAL A 235 -5.60 -0.79 28.08
CA VAL A 235 -4.55 0.12 27.56
C VAL A 235 -5.10 1.55 27.55
N LEU A 236 -6.28 1.79 26.96
CA LEU A 236 -6.88 3.13 26.85
C LEU A 236 -7.28 3.71 28.21
N THR A 237 -7.76 2.86 29.13
CA THR A 237 -8.06 3.29 30.52
C THR A 237 -6.80 3.79 31.22
N ASP A 238 -5.68 3.10 31.04
CA ASP A 238 -4.40 3.48 31.65
C ASP A 238 -3.81 4.71 30.95
N VAL A 239 -3.92 4.82 29.61
CA VAL A 239 -3.55 6.02 28.85
C VAL A 239 -4.33 7.24 29.36
N ARG A 240 -5.63 7.12 29.55
CA ARG A 240 -6.47 8.21 30.09
C ARG A 240 -5.98 8.65 31.48
N ARG A 241 -5.69 7.70 32.38
CA ARG A 241 -5.19 7.99 33.73
C ARG A 241 -3.84 8.72 33.69
N ASP A 242 -2.93 8.24 32.84
CA ASP A 242 -1.59 8.83 32.70
C ASP A 242 -1.67 10.25 32.12
N VAL A 243 -2.44 10.47 31.05
CA VAL A 243 -2.61 11.78 30.41
C VAL A 243 -3.27 12.81 31.37
N ILE A 244 -4.29 12.40 32.12
CA ILE A 244 -4.90 13.27 33.14
C ILE A 244 -3.85 13.69 34.19
N ALA A 245 -3.02 12.74 34.65
CA ALA A 245 -1.97 13.03 35.59
C ALA A 245 -0.90 13.96 35.03
N MET A 246 -0.37 13.68 33.82
CA MET A 246 0.65 14.50 33.16
C MET A 246 0.17 15.91 32.85
N THR A 247 -1.11 16.08 32.54
CA THR A 247 -1.66 17.40 32.16
C THR A 247 -2.36 18.14 33.29
N ASN A 248 -2.30 17.60 34.51
CA ASN A 248 -3.04 18.13 35.66
C ASN A 248 -4.53 18.32 35.38
N GLY A 249 -5.16 17.35 34.72
CA GLY A 249 -6.58 17.33 34.39
C GLY A 249 -6.99 18.22 33.22
N LYS A 250 -6.05 18.85 32.49
CA LYS A 250 -6.37 19.75 31.37
C LYS A 250 -6.70 18.98 30.08
N GLN A 251 -6.30 17.73 29.97
CA GLN A 251 -6.57 16.88 28.81
C GLN A 251 -7.13 15.54 29.29
N VAL A 252 -8.27 15.14 28.74
CA VAL A 252 -8.97 13.91 29.10
C VAL A 252 -9.21 13.10 27.81
N PRO A 253 -8.43 12.04 27.56
CA PRO A 253 -8.66 11.15 26.44
C PRO A 253 -10.05 10.51 26.46
N TRP A 254 -10.64 10.36 25.27
CA TRP A 254 -11.98 9.81 25.12
C TRP A 254 -11.98 8.76 23.99
N GLU A 255 -12.79 7.70 24.15
CA GLU A 255 -12.94 6.68 23.12
C GLU A 255 -14.39 6.27 22.90
N ASN A 256 -14.65 5.75 21.69
CA ASN A 256 -15.87 5.08 21.31
C ASN A 256 -15.51 3.69 20.72
N SER A 257 -16.09 2.62 21.25
CA SER A 257 -15.73 1.25 20.86
C SER A 257 -16.96 0.39 20.63
N SER A 258 -16.96 -0.31 19.50
CA SER A 258 -17.89 -1.36 19.12
C SER A 258 -17.16 -2.69 18.86
N LEU A 259 -15.94 -2.86 19.40
CA LEU A 259 -15.20 -4.11 19.31
C LEU A 259 -15.99 -5.24 19.96
N MET A 260 -16.15 -6.34 19.21
CA MET A 260 -16.85 -7.54 19.71
C MET A 260 -15.87 -8.50 20.38
N ASP A 261 -14.64 -8.55 19.91
CA ASP A 261 -13.57 -9.41 20.44
C ASP A 261 -12.56 -8.60 21.22
N SER A 262 -11.81 -9.25 22.10
CA SER A 262 -10.65 -8.65 22.77
C SER A 262 -9.52 -8.44 21.77
N PHE A 263 -8.85 -7.30 21.85
CA PHE A 263 -7.68 -7.00 21.04
C PHE A 263 -6.47 -6.74 21.94
N TYR A 264 -5.34 -7.33 21.58
CA TYR A 264 -4.05 -7.18 22.25
C TYR A 264 -3.02 -6.68 21.26
N PHE A 265 -2.30 -5.60 21.59
CA PHE A 265 -1.15 -5.18 20.79
C PHE A 265 -0.07 -6.26 20.83
N ILE A 266 0.28 -6.70 22.02
CA ILE A 266 1.21 -7.79 22.28
C ILE A 266 0.45 -8.85 23.07
N PRO A 267 0.03 -9.98 22.45
CA PRO A 267 -0.62 -11.07 23.16
C PRO A 267 0.32 -11.68 24.19
N ALA A 268 -0.23 -12.43 25.14
CA ALA A 268 0.59 -13.24 26.05
C ALA A 268 1.42 -14.24 25.24
N PRO A 269 2.74 -14.33 25.47
CA PRO A 269 3.54 -15.38 24.85
C PRO A 269 3.09 -16.75 25.39
N PRO A 270 3.37 -17.87 24.67
CA PRO A 270 3.14 -19.19 25.21
C PRO A 270 4.02 -19.41 26.47
N PRO A 271 3.58 -20.26 27.40
CA PRO A 271 4.38 -20.57 28.60
C PRO A 271 5.71 -21.21 28.22
N PRO A 272 6.78 -21.01 29.03
CA PRO A 272 8.06 -21.65 28.78
C PRO A 272 7.93 -23.15 28.67
N SER A 273 8.60 -23.75 27.71
CA SER A 273 8.61 -25.22 27.52
C SER A 273 9.78 -25.85 28.27
N VAL A 274 9.54 -27.04 28.81
CA VAL A 274 10.54 -27.87 29.49
C VAL A 274 10.31 -29.34 29.14
N GLU A 275 11.36 -30.17 29.12
CA GLU A 275 11.15 -31.60 29.10
C GLU A 275 10.46 -32.00 30.39
N SER A 276 9.33 -32.70 30.31
CA SER A 276 8.49 -33.06 31.46
C SER A 276 9.24 -33.93 32.46
N MET A 277 10.17 -34.81 32.00
CA MET A 277 11.06 -35.61 32.81
C MET A 277 12.38 -35.88 32.08
N GLN A 278 13.45 -35.31 32.59
CA GLN A 278 14.82 -35.59 32.14
C GLN A 278 15.45 -36.70 32.97
N GLN A 279 16.21 -37.59 32.34
CA GLN A 279 16.95 -38.67 33.04
C GLN A 279 18.45 -38.41 32.92
N VAL A 280 19.11 -38.24 34.04
CA VAL A 280 20.53 -37.96 34.13
C VAL A 280 21.23 -39.06 34.91
N SER A 281 22.31 -39.60 34.36
CA SER A 281 23.14 -40.57 35.06
C SER A 281 24.41 -39.92 35.61
N VAL A 282 24.73 -40.19 36.86
CA VAL A 282 25.96 -39.70 37.52
C VAL A 282 26.83 -40.87 38.01
N PRO A 283 28.18 -40.73 38.01
CA PRO A 283 29.08 -41.80 38.52
C PRO A 283 28.86 -42.05 39.99
N GLU A 284 28.97 -43.34 40.42
CA GLU A 284 29.00 -43.75 41.81
C GLU A 284 30.22 -43.18 42.54
N GLY A 285 30.02 -42.64 43.74
CA GLY A 285 31.11 -42.16 44.59
C GLY A 285 31.81 -40.86 44.12
N ALA A 286 31.30 -40.16 43.13
CA ALA A 286 31.88 -38.92 42.65
C ALA A 286 31.54 -37.75 43.58
N ALA A 287 32.56 -36.98 44.02
CA ALA A 287 32.36 -35.84 44.91
C ALA A 287 31.63 -34.67 44.23
N THR A 288 31.72 -34.54 42.93
CA THR A 288 31.04 -33.48 42.15
C THR A 288 30.90 -33.95 40.71
N THR A 289 29.66 -34.02 40.21
CA THR A 289 29.35 -34.28 38.80
C THR A 289 28.42 -33.19 38.29
N LYS A 290 28.80 -32.50 37.24
CA LYS A 290 27.93 -31.54 36.56
C LYS A 290 26.77 -32.29 35.93
N LEU A 291 25.54 -31.81 36.13
CA LEU A 291 24.35 -32.45 35.60
C LEU A 291 24.07 -31.95 34.18
N PRO A 292 23.99 -32.81 33.16
CA PRO A 292 23.63 -32.43 31.79
C PRO A 292 22.11 -32.24 31.69
N ILE A 293 21.60 -31.17 32.30
CA ILE A 293 20.18 -30.82 32.27
C ILE A 293 19.93 -29.96 31.05
N ALA A 294 18.97 -30.33 30.20
CA ALA A 294 18.55 -29.50 29.07
C ALA A 294 17.95 -28.16 29.57
N PRO A 295 18.34 -27.02 28.99
CA PRO A 295 17.81 -25.75 29.42
C PRO A 295 16.32 -25.64 29.05
N PRO A 296 15.50 -24.92 29.85
CA PRO A 296 14.16 -24.57 29.45
C PRO A 296 14.20 -23.66 28.22
N HIS A 297 13.22 -23.81 27.37
CA HIS A 297 13.08 -23.02 26.15
C HIS A 297 11.91 -22.01 26.28
N ASP A 298 12.13 -20.78 25.80
CA ASP A 298 11.12 -19.74 25.69
C ASP A 298 11.16 -19.14 24.29
N GLU A 299 10.04 -19.17 23.57
CA GLU A 299 9.93 -18.66 22.19
C GLU A 299 10.21 -17.17 22.08
N THR A 300 10.09 -16.41 23.18
CA THR A 300 10.31 -14.96 23.19
C THR A 300 11.74 -14.57 23.54
N GLY A 301 12.59 -15.53 23.92
CA GLY A 301 13.93 -15.26 24.44
C GLY A 301 13.93 -14.50 25.77
N SER A 302 12.82 -14.48 26.49
CA SER A 302 12.72 -13.80 27.78
C SER A 302 13.61 -14.41 28.84
N ALA A 303 14.04 -13.60 29.80
CA ALA A 303 14.81 -14.10 30.96
C ALA A 303 13.93 -14.98 31.83
N LEU A 304 14.19 -16.26 31.84
CA LEU A 304 13.45 -17.23 32.62
C LEU A 304 14.02 -17.37 34.04
N LEU A 305 13.10 -17.52 35.01
CA LEU A 305 13.40 -17.76 36.40
C LEU A 305 13.05 -19.22 36.77
N VAL A 306 14.00 -19.97 37.33
CA VAL A 306 13.79 -21.33 37.83
C VAL A 306 13.65 -21.30 39.35
N THR A 307 12.63 -22.00 39.86
CA THR A 307 12.43 -22.23 41.29
C THR A 307 12.55 -23.75 41.57
N LEU A 308 13.47 -24.17 42.42
CA LEU A 308 13.64 -25.57 42.78
C LEU A 308 12.63 -25.99 43.84
N ASN A 309 11.61 -26.74 43.45
CA ASN A 309 10.51 -27.17 44.34
C ASN A 309 10.80 -28.41 45.13
N GLN A 310 11.68 -29.29 44.58
CA GLN A 310 12.04 -30.55 45.19
C GLN A 310 13.55 -30.82 45.02
N LEU A 311 14.20 -31.26 46.07
CA LEU A 311 15.60 -31.70 46.03
C LEU A 311 15.73 -33.20 46.18
N PRO A 312 16.81 -33.83 45.68
CA PRO A 312 17.05 -35.26 45.88
C PRO A 312 17.23 -35.59 47.37
N LYS A 313 16.65 -36.72 47.81
CA LYS A 313 16.72 -37.16 49.19
C LYS A 313 18.10 -37.72 49.60
N THR A 314 18.92 -38.09 48.64
CA THR A 314 20.27 -38.64 48.81
C THR A 314 21.24 -37.83 47.96
N GLY A 315 22.52 -37.78 48.37
CA GLY A 315 23.50 -36.90 47.73
C GLY A 315 23.26 -35.40 48.04
N LYS A 316 24.04 -34.51 47.43
CA LYS A 316 23.91 -33.07 47.62
C LYS A 316 23.90 -32.36 46.28
N LEU A 317 22.95 -31.50 46.09
CA LEU A 317 22.87 -30.58 44.93
C LEU A 317 23.59 -29.26 45.26
N SER A 318 24.43 -28.78 44.33
CA SER A 318 25.16 -27.52 44.49
C SER A 318 25.16 -26.72 43.18
N PHE A 319 25.33 -25.39 43.32
CA PHE A 319 25.58 -24.44 42.27
C PHE A 319 26.80 -23.60 42.66
N ASP A 320 27.77 -23.50 41.75
CA ASP A 320 29.09 -22.86 42.04
C ASP A 320 29.73 -23.33 43.35
N GLY A 321 29.66 -24.65 43.63
CA GLY A 321 30.23 -25.26 44.83
C GLY A 321 29.44 -24.95 46.13
N LYS A 322 28.34 -24.23 46.07
CA LYS A 322 27.48 -23.88 47.21
C LYS A 322 26.27 -24.84 47.27
N PRO A 323 25.95 -25.45 48.42
CA PRO A 323 24.73 -26.24 48.58
C PRO A 323 23.47 -25.39 48.26
N ILE A 324 22.50 -26.03 47.63
CA ILE A 324 21.22 -25.39 47.27
C ILE A 324 20.13 -25.86 48.25
N GLU A 325 19.28 -24.91 48.64
CA GLU A 325 18.12 -25.18 49.50
C GLU A 325 16.83 -25.27 48.65
N GLN A 326 15.84 -26.02 49.13
CA GLN A 326 14.53 -26.08 48.48
C GLN A 326 13.86 -24.72 48.48
N GLY A 327 13.29 -24.36 47.35
CA GLY A 327 12.73 -23.02 47.12
C GLY A 327 13.74 -22.01 46.55
N ALA A 328 14.98 -22.40 46.31
CA ALA A 328 15.99 -21.53 45.69
C ALA A 328 15.51 -21.06 44.30
N LYS A 329 15.69 -19.75 44.03
CA LYS A 329 15.39 -19.13 42.77
C LYS A 329 16.67 -18.76 42.04
N MET A 330 16.75 -19.05 40.74
CA MET A 330 17.95 -18.81 39.93
C MET A 330 17.57 -18.56 38.47
N PRO A 331 18.43 -17.88 37.69
CA PRO A 331 18.24 -17.78 36.23
C PRO A 331 18.23 -19.17 35.60
N ALA A 332 17.49 -19.36 34.51
CA ALA A 332 17.37 -20.66 33.81
C ALA A 332 18.74 -21.26 33.41
N ALA A 333 19.70 -20.42 32.98
CA ALA A 333 21.06 -20.83 32.67
C ALA A 333 21.77 -21.53 33.83
N ALA A 334 21.43 -21.23 35.08
CA ALA A 334 22.00 -21.88 36.26
C ALA A 334 21.61 -23.36 36.39
N LEU A 335 20.49 -23.79 35.76
CA LEU A 335 20.04 -25.19 35.75
C LEU A 335 21.08 -26.08 35.08
N THR A 336 21.71 -25.63 34.00
CA THR A 336 22.75 -26.37 33.27
C THR A 336 24.10 -26.39 33.98
N ALA A 337 24.27 -25.58 35.02
CA ALA A 337 25.47 -25.51 35.83
C ALA A 337 25.33 -26.20 37.21
N LEU A 338 24.21 -26.87 37.45
CA LEU A 338 24.01 -27.65 38.67
C LEU A 338 24.98 -28.83 38.75
N SER A 339 25.47 -29.10 39.93
CA SER A 339 26.35 -30.25 40.23
C SER A 339 25.76 -31.10 41.33
N TYR A 340 26.00 -32.40 41.25
CA TYR A 340 25.53 -33.38 42.20
C TYR A 340 26.70 -34.16 42.82
N ASP A 341 26.73 -34.21 44.16
CA ASP A 341 27.69 -34.99 44.93
C ASP A 341 27.05 -36.35 45.23
N SER A 342 27.58 -37.44 44.65
CA SER A 342 27.14 -38.80 44.85
C SER A 342 28.04 -39.57 45.84
N SER A 343 28.90 -38.86 46.61
CA SER A 343 29.79 -39.52 47.62
C SER A 343 28.92 -40.22 48.66
N GLY A 344 29.13 -41.58 48.79
CA GLY A 344 28.38 -42.43 49.72
C GLY A 344 26.95 -42.80 49.26
N VAL A 345 26.60 -42.48 48.00
CA VAL A 345 25.34 -42.93 47.38
C VAL A 345 25.59 -44.17 46.53
N ALA A 346 24.90 -45.26 46.82
CA ALA A 346 25.06 -46.54 46.10
C ALA A 346 24.47 -46.50 44.68
N ALA A 347 25.11 -47.22 43.74
CA ALA A 347 24.58 -47.40 42.39
C ALA A 347 23.14 -47.98 42.42
N GLY A 348 22.32 -47.55 41.47
CA GLY A 348 20.87 -47.82 41.39
C GLY A 348 19.99 -46.88 42.21
N THR A 349 20.60 -45.96 42.99
CA THR A 349 19.80 -44.91 43.70
C THR A 349 19.27 -43.87 42.73
N VAL A 350 17.99 -43.50 42.89
CA VAL A 350 17.34 -42.46 42.09
C VAL A 350 16.98 -41.29 42.97
N GLY A 351 17.48 -40.12 42.61
CA GLY A 351 17.08 -38.80 43.21
C GLY A 351 16.22 -38.02 42.25
N LEU A 352 15.31 -37.19 42.77
CA LEU A 352 14.46 -36.32 41.95
C LEU A 352 14.72 -34.87 42.28
N ILE A 353 14.90 -34.06 41.23
CA ILE A 353 14.84 -32.58 41.28
C ILE A 353 13.54 -32.16 40.62
N GLY A 354 12.65 -31.50 41.37
CA GLY A 354 11.47 -30.85 40.81
C GLY A 354 11.68 -29.35 40.72
N TYR A 355 11.33 -28.74 39.58
CA TYR A 355 11.49 -27.31 39.40
C TYR A 355 10.31 -26.69 38.64
N THR A 356 10.09 -25.40 38.83
CA THR A 356 9.17 -24.59 38.05
C THR A 356 9.95 -23.51 37.32
N VAL A 357 9.72 -23.37 36.03
CA VAL A 357 10.24 -22.29 35.20
C VAL A 357 9.15 -21.27 35.00
N SER A 358 9.43 -20.02 35.25
CA SER A 358 8.48 -18.90 35.01
C SER A 358 9.10 -17.81 34.15
N ASP A 359 8.30 -17.28 33.26
CA ASP A 359 8.62 -16.09 32.48
C ASP A 359 8.33 -14.78 33.23
N PRO A 360 8.73 -13.62 32.72
CA PRO A 360 8.42 -12.30 33.30
C PRO A 360 6.92 -11.96 33.25
N TYR A 361 6.12 -12.66 32.46
CA TYR A 361 4.68 -12.43 32.26
C TYR A 361 3.79 -13.24 33.21
N GLY A 362 4.43 -14.05 34.09
CA GLY A 362 3.75 -14.85 35.11
C GLY A 362 3.27 -16.21 34.63
N GLN A 363 3.64 -16.63 33.42
CA GLN A 363 3.39 -17.99 32.94
C GLN A 363 4.45 -18.94 33.50
N ALA A 364 4.09 -20.19 33.77
CA ALA A 364 4.99 -21.13 34.38
C ALA A 364 4.74 -22.57 33.95
N THR A 365 5.83 -23.33 33.80
CA THR A 365 5.80 -24.76 33.48
C THR A 365 6.67 -25.54 34.49
N GLN A 366 6.29 -26.78 34.80
CA GLN A 366 7.00 -27.64 35.74
C GLN A 366 7.81 -28.71 35.01
N GLY A 367 9.05 -28.95 35.48
CA GLY A 367 9.91 -30.01 35.02
C GLY A 367 10.45 -30.85 36.14
N VAL A 368 10.85 -32.05 35.82
CA VAL A 368 11.48 -33.03 36.75
C VAL A 368 12.76 -33.58 36.15
N VAL A 369 13.83 -33.62 36.94
CA VAL A 369 15.07 -34.37 36.60
C VAL A 369 15.24 -35.58 37.51
N ALA A 370 15.31 -36.76 36.93
CA ALA A 370 15.63 -37.99 37.64
C ALA A 370 17.12 -38.26 37.53
N ILE A 371 17.82 -38.22 38.68
CA ILE A 371 19.24 -38.51 38.77
C ILE A 371 19.40 -39.98 39.16
N THR A 372 20.06 -40.77 38.30
CA THR A 372 20.39 -42.17 38.61
C THR A 372 21.90 -42.30 38.84
N VAL A 373 22.31 -42.84 40.00
CA VAL A 373 23.71 -43.15 40.28
C VAL A 373 24.09 -44.45 39.57
N SER A 374 25.12 -44.46 38.70
CA SER A 374 25.52 -45.64 37.90
C SER A 374 27.01 -45.76 37.82
N ALA A 375 27.51 -46.98 37.79
CA ALA A 375 28.96 -47.32 37.76
C ALA A 375 29.60 -46.97 36.39
N ASP A 376 28.82 -46.91 35.29
CA ASP A 376 29.28 -46.65 33.92
C ASP A 376 29.00 -45.21 33.42
N ALA A 377 28.45 -44.34 34.26
CA ALA A 377 28.04 -43.00 33.89
C ALA A 377 29.21 -42.10 33.42
N GLY A 378 30.45 -42.34 33.91
CA GLY A 378 31.63 -41.58 33.51
C GLY A 378 31.98 -41.73 32.02
N ALA A 379 31.91 -42.95 31.50
CA ALA A 379 32.15 -43.23 30.09
C ALA A 379 31.06 -42.60 29.21
N LYS A 380 29.82 -42.60 29.66
CA LYS A 380 28.69 -42.01 28.94
C LYS A 380 28.77 -40.49 28.87
N LEU A 381 29.23 -39.83 29.93
CA LEU A 381 29.49 -38.38 29.93
C LEU A 381 30.58 -37.96 28.93
N ALA A 382 31.69 -38.75 28.85
CA ALA A 382 32.76 -38.49 27.89
C ALA A 382 32.28 -38.66 26.44
N GLN A 383 31.42 -39.65 26.19
CA GLN A 383 30.79 -39.83 24.88
C GLN A 383 29.90 -38.65 24.50
N LEU A 384 29.04 -38.15 25.41
CA LEU A 384 28.17 -36.98 25.15
C LEU A 384 28.98 -35.70 24.82
N GLU A 385 30.12 -35.52 25.49
CA GLU A 385 31.01 -34.38 25.19
C GLU A 385 31.62 -34.48 23.79
N GLN A 386 32.02 -35.69 23.39
CA GLN A 386 32.52 -35.94 22.02
C GLN A 386 31.44 -35.73 20.97
N GLU A 387 30.21 -36.18 21.21
CA GLU A 387 29.05 -35.95 20.33
C GLU A 387 28.75 -34.45 20.20
N LYS A 388 28.85 -33.70 21.32
CA LYS A 388 28.72 -32.25 21.31
C LYS A 388 29.74 -31.55 20.40
N GLN A 389 31.02 -31.96 20.46
CA GLN A 389 32.07 -31.37 19.62
C GLN A 389 31.85 -31.64 18.12
N VAL A 390 31.35 -32.83 17.76
CA VAL A 390 30.99 -33.15 16.38
C VAL A 390 29.82 -32.28 15.92
N ARG A 391 28.80 -32.14 16.76
CA ARG A 391 27.64 -31.30 16.47
C ARG A 391 28.03 -29.83 16.24
N LEU A 392 28.90 -29.26 17.06
CA LEU A 392 29.38 -27.87 16.89
C LEU A 392 30.16 -27.69 15.58
N ALA A 393 30.98 -28.68 15.21
CA ALA A 393 31.73 -28.65 13.95
C ALA A 393 30.79 -28.69 12.73
N ASP A 394 29.78 -29.57 12.76
CA ASP A 394 28.76 -29.64 11.69
C ASP A 394 27.93 -28.39 11.61
N ALA A 395 27.59 -27.78 12.74
CA ALA A 395 26.86 -26.52 12.81
C ALA A 395 27.66 -25.34 12.23
N ASP A 396 28.94 -25.22 12.56
CA ASP A 396 29.85 -24.21 12.00
C ASP A 396 30.00 -24.36 10.47
N ALA A 397 30.15 -25.63 10.02
CA ALA A 397 30.20 -25.94 8.59
C ALA A 397 28.90 -25.53 7.90
N TYR A 398 27.73 -25.81 8.47
CA TYR A 398 26.43 -25.43 7.95
C TYR A 398 26.29 -23.92 7.84
N LEU A 399 26.57 -23.16 8.90
CA LEU A 399 26.46 -21.68 8.89
C LEU A 399 27.29 -21.05 7.78
N LYS A 400 28.41 -21.64 7.40
CA LYS A 400 29.25 -21.22 6.28
C LYS A 400 28.63 -21.46 4.89
N THR A 401 27.63 -22.36 4.79
CA THR A 401 26.94 -22.66 3.52
C THR A 401 25.78 -21.72 3.22
N LEU A 402 25.35 -20.93 4.20
CA LEU A 402 24.21 -20.04 4.03
C LEU A 402 24.48 -18.98 2.95
N PRO A 403 23.50 -18.67 2.07
CA PRO A 403 23.63 -17.62 1.07
C PRO A 403 23.83 -16.26 1.74
N ARG A 404 24.72 -15.45 1.20
CA ARG A 404 24.97 -14.10 1.74
C ARG A 404 23.91 -13.10 1.35
N ASP A 405 23.36 -13.23 0.15
CA ASP A 405 22.39 -12.32 -0.43
C ASP A 405 21.18 -13.07 -0.99
N VAL A 406 19.99 -12.54 -0.77
CA VAL A 406 18.71 -13.06 -1.27
C VAL A 406 17.91 -11.91 -1.87
N ASP A 407 17.72 -11.94 -3.19
CA ASP A 407 16.84 -10.97 -3.85
C ASP A 407 15.37 -11.26 -3.49
N THR A 408 14.65 -10.23 -3.05
CA THR A 408 13.26 -10.34 -2.62
C THR A 408 12.39 -9.39 -3.42
N THR A 409 11.60 -9.96 -4.35
CA THR A 409 10.72 -9.17 -5.20
C THR A 409 9.60 -8.53 -4.40
N ILE A 410 9.45 -7.22 -4.54
CA ILE A 410 8.44 -6.44 -3.82
C ILE A 410 7.03 -6.76 -4.34
N GLY A 411 6.09 -7.00 -3.43
CA GLY A 411 4.67 -7.17 -3.73
C GLY A 411 4.28 -8.50 -4.38
N VAL A 412 5.10 -9.53 -4.23
CA VAL A 412 4.77 -10.91 -4.64
C VAL A 412 4.41 -11.79 -3.43
N GLY A 413 4.37 -11.21 -2.23
CA GLY A 413 4.22 -11.90 -0.96
C GLY A 413 5.57 -12.31 -0.36
N PRO A 414 5.57 -13.21 0.64
CA PRO A 414 6.78 -13.66 1.30
C PRO A 414 7.70 -14.43 0.32
N VAL A 415 8.91 -13.94 0.14
CA VAL A 415 9.95 -14.61 -0.67
C VAL A 415 10.80 -15.47 0.23
N LYS A 416 10.85 -16.77 -0.04
CA LYS A 416 11.67 -17.73 0.72
C LYS A 416 13.15 -17.37 0.62
N ALA A 417 13.85 -17.43 1.75
CA ALA A 417 15.29 -17.25 1.81
C ALA A 417 16.08 -18.34 1.07
N GLY A 418 15.46 -19.49 0.79
CA GLY A 418 16.13 -20.61 0.13
C GLY A 418 17.25 -21.22 0.95
N LEU A 419 17.18 -21.09 2.29
CA LEU A 419 18.19 -21.65 3.18
C LEU A 419 18.11 -23.17 3.18
N PRO A 420 19.27 -23.88 3.20
CA PRO A 420 19.28 -25.33 3.26
C PRO A 420 18.75 -25.84 4.60
N GLU A 421 18.31 -27.08 4.62
CA GLU A 421 17.94 -27.75 5.87
C GLU A 421 19.16 -27.88 6.81
N VAL A 422 18.91 -27.70 8.10
CA VAL A 422 19.93 -27.88 9.13
C VAL A 422 20.26 -29.39 9.23
N PRO A 423 21.54 -29.79 9.22
CA PRO A 423 21.93 -31.21 9.37
C PRO A 423 21.36 -31.84 10.64
N ALA A 424 20.98 -33.11 10.57
CA ALA A 424 20.42 -33.85 11.72
C ALA A 424 21.34 -33.84 12.95
N SER A 425 22.65 -33.79 12.76
CA SER A 425 23.66 -33.65 13.82
C SER A 425 23.60 -32.30 14.55
N ALA A 426 23.05 -31.27 13.89
CA ALA A 426 22.89 -29.89 14.40
C ALA A 426 21.41 -29.50 14.64
N ALA A 427 20.50 -30.49 14.65
CA ALA A 427 19.04 -30.22 14.72
C ALA A 427 18.59 -29.59 16.04
N GLU A 428 19.38 -29.67 17.10
CA GLU A 428 19.07 -29.02 18.40
C GLU A 428 19.51 -27.54 18.49
N LEU A 429 20.13 -26.98 17.42
CA LEU A 429 20.52 -25.59 17.41
C LEU A 429 19.29 -24.68 17.40
N THR A 430 19.38 -23.65 18.21
CA THR A 430 18.43 -22.53 18.20
C THR A 430 19.16 -21.23 17.90
N PHE A 431 18.48 -20.28 17.27
CA PHE A 431 19.07 -19.02 16.84
C PHE A 431 18.26 -17.83 17.37
N ASN A 432 18.96 -16.85 17.92
CA ASN A 432 18.35 -15.62 18.37
C ASN A 432 18.11 -14.68 17.18
N VAL A 433 16.97 -14.00 17.17
CA VAL A 433 16.66 -12.89 16.26
C VAL A 433 17.05 -11.59 16.95
N ALA A 434 18.23 -11.07 16.60
CA ALA A 434 18.80 -9.86 17.21
C ALA A 434 18.26 -8.55 16.61
N ALA A 435 17.74 -8.60 15.38
CA ALA A 435 17.19 -7.42 14.70
C ALA A 435 16.04 -7.83 13.78
N LEU A 436 15.07 -6.94 13.63
CA LEU A 436 13.98 -7.04 12.65
C LEU A 436 14.21 -6.03 11.53
N PRO A 437 13.64 -6.26 10.32
CA PRO A 437 13.65 -5.23 9.28
C PRO A 437 12.84 -4.01 9.75
N ASP A 438 13.35 -2.81 9.47
CA ASP A 438 12.61 -1.57 9.73
C ASP A 438 11.30 -1.53 8.96
N LYS A 439 11.26 -2.17 7.80
CA LYS A 439 10.11 -2.22 6.90
C LYS A 439 9.99 -3.61 6.28
N GLY A 440 8.77 -4.15 6.29
CA GLY A 440 8.50 -5.50 5.81
C GLY A 440 8.37 -6.51 6.94
N THR A 441 8.13 -7.77 6.61
CA THR A 441 7.80 -8.82 7.57
C THR A 441 8.69 -10.03 7.38
N LEU A 442 9.39 -10.45 8.44
CA LEU A 442 10.14 -11.72 8.49
C LEU A 442 9.22 -12.82 8.98
N ARG A 443 9.25 -13.98 8.35
CA ARG A 443 8.43 -15.16 8.70
C ARG A 443 9.25 -16.44 8.73
N ALA A 444 8.79 -17.41 9.54
CA ALA A 444 9.16 -18.81 9.42
C ALA A 444 7.88 -19.62 9.15
N GLY A 445 7.72 -20.07 7.92
CA GLY A 445 6.42 -20.57 7.45
C GLY A 445 5.33 -19.50 7.55
N ASP A 446 4.24 -19.81 8.26
CA ASP A 446 3.14 -18.88 8.49
C ASP A 446 3.35 -17.98 9.72
N ARG A 447 4.32 -18.30 10.58
CA ARG A 447 4.62 -17.56 11.81
C ARG A 447 5.40 -16.28 11.53
N VAL A 448 4.90 -15.13 11.99
CA VAL A 448 5.64 -13.86 11.98
C VAL A 448 6.70 -13.87 13.06
N ILE A 449 7.92 -13.49 12.70
CA ILE A 449 9.06 -13.46 13.61
C ILE A 449 9.17 -12.06 14.24
N GLY A 450 9.16 -12.02 15.56
CA GLY A 450 9.35 -10.80 16.37
C GLY A 450 10.78 -10.67 16.88
N LEU A 451 11.12 -9.50 17.41
CA LEU A 451 12.39 -9.25 18.08
C LEU A 451 12.50 -10.12 19.33
N GLY A 452 13.67 -10.76 19.51
CA GLY A 452 13.91 -11.66 20.64
C GLY A 452 13.34 -13.07 20.45
N HIS A 453 12.61 -13.36 19.35
CA HIS A 453 12.18 -14.71 19.07
C HIS A 453 13.38 -15.63 18.87
N VAL A 454 13.26 -16.86 19.36
CA VAL A 454 14.22 -17.93 19.12
C VAL A 454 13.70 -18.77 17.96
N LEU A 455 14.54 -18.98 16.96
CA LEU A 455 14.28 -19.85 15.81
C LEU A 455 14.84 -21.23 16.11
N GLU A 456 14.03 -22.25 15.91
CA GLU A 456 14.50 -23.63 15.92
C GLU A 456 15.15 -24.02 14.59
N SER A 457 15.92 -25.09 14.56
CA SER A 457 16.54 -25.60 13.32
C SER A 457 15.53 -25.85 12.21
N ALA A 458 14.31 -26.27 12.55
CA ALA A 458 13.22 -26.51 11.62
C ALA A 458 12.65 -25.22 11.00
N ASP A 459 12.84 -24.06 11.64
CA ASP A 459 12.37 -22.76 11.14
C ASP A 459 13.27 -22.20 10.02
N ILE A 460 14.56 -22.54 10.05
CA ILE A 460 15.57 -21.95 9.16
C ILE A 460 15.24 -22.13 7.67
N PRO A 461 14.93 -23.34 7.16
CA PRO A 461 14.55 -23.50 5.75
C PRO A 461 13.20 -22.87 5.41
N LEU A 462 12.38 -22.54 6.40
CA LEU A 462 11.08 -21.90 6.24
C LEU A 462 11.15 -20.37 6.27
N LEU A 463 12.34 -19.81 6.53
CA LEU A 463 12.51 -18.35 6.57
C LEU A 463 12.15 -17.71 5.24
N SER A 464 11.35 -16.67 5.32
CA SER A 464 10.94 -15.83 4.19
C SER A 464 10.85 -14.38 4.63
N TYR A 465 11.07 -13.48 3.68
CA TYR A 465 10.92 -12.04 3.89
C TYR A 465 9.94 -11.45 2.90
N GLU A 466 8.98 -10.69 3.39
CA GLU A 466 8.03 -9.92 2.60
C GLU A 466 8.40 -8.44 2.71
N PRO A 467 9.09 -7.85 1.69
CA PRO A 467 9.50 -6.46 1.72
C PRO A 467 8.29 -5.53 1.59
N GLN A 468 8.30 -4.42 2.33
CA GLN A 468 7.29 -3.38 2.21
C GLN A 468 7.47 -2.61 0.89
N ILE A 469 6.37 -2.12 0.30
CA ILE A 469 6.41 -1.25 -0.88
C ILE A 469 7.17 0.04 -0.55
N GLY A 470 8.10 0.44 -1.42
CA GLY A 470 8.97 1.59 -1.24
C GLY A 470 10.25 1.29 -0.46
N THR A 471 10.63 0.01 -0.36
CA THR A 471 11.91 -0.42 0.26
C THR A 471 12.95 -0.87 -0.76
N GLU A 472 12.74 -0.60 -2.03
CA GLU A 472 13.72 -0.88 -3.08
C GLU A 472 15.08 -0.26 -2.74
N ASN A 473 16.13 -1.05 -2.87
CA ASN A 473 17.50 -0.69 -2.50
C ASN A 473 17.73 -0.43 -0.99
N GLN A 474 16.84 -0.90 -0.10
CA GLN A 474 17.02 -0.88 1.34
C GLN A 474 17.20 -2.32 1.86
N PRO A 475 18.42 -2.89 1.84
CA PRO A 475 18.64 -4.27 2.24
C PRO A 475 18.48 -4.43 3.77
N PHE A 476 17.99 -5.60 4.16
CA PHE A 476 17.88 -6.02 5.55
C PHE A 476 18.83 -7.20 5.80
N ALA A 477 19.72 -7.08 6.79
CA ALA A 477 20.66 -8.11 7.20
C ALA A 477 20.12 -8.85 8.43
N LEU A 478 19.74 -10.12 8.25
CA LEU A 478 19.38 -11.02 9.33
C LEU A 478 20.65 -11.72 9.85
N THR A 479 20.98 -11.50 11.11
CA THR A 479 22.08 -12.19 11.78
C THR A 479 21.55 -13.37 12.58
N LEU A 480 21.96 -14.58 12.23
CA LEU A 480 21.67 -15.81 12.94
C LEU A 480 22.81 -16.08 13.92
N GLN A 481 22.53 -15.87 15.21
CA GLN A 481 23.43 -16.17 16.32
C GLN A 481 22.93 -17.37 17.09
N ALA A 482 23.72 -18.42 17.21
CA ALA A 482 23.34 -19.57 18.03
C ALA A 482 23.06 -19.14 19.48
N ALA A 483 21.92 -19.54 20.02
CA ALA A 483 21.45 -19.08 21.32
C ALA A 483 22.22 -19.71 22.51
N ASN A 484 22.61 -20.96 22.38
CA ASN A 484 23.19 -21.76 23.47
C ASN A 484 24.62 -22.23 23.21
N ASP A 485 25.20 -21.92 22.04
CA ASP A 485 26.50 -22.37 21.60
C ASP A 485 27.38 -21.21 21.14
N ASP A 486 28.66 -21.27 21.44
CA ASP A 486 29.64 -20.24 21.06
C ASP A 486 30.12 -20.47 19.61
N LEU A 487 29.21 -20.20 18.67
CA LEU A 487 29.43 -20.32 17.24
C LEU A 487 29.52 -18.92 16.61
N PRO A 488 30.33 -18.75 15.55
CA PRO A 488 30.37 -17.47 14.83
C PRO A 488 28.99 -17.17 14.20
N PRO A 489 28.51 -15.92 14.24
CA PRO A 489 27.24 -15.56 13.64
C PRO A 489 27.29 -15.67 12.10
N ALA A 490 26.18 -16.08 11.51
CA ALA A 490 25.99 -16.04 10.06
C ALA A 490 25.00 -14.93 9.69
N THR A 491 25.26 -14.24 8.57
CA THR A 491 24.40 -13.15 8.10
C THR A 491 23.83 -13.48 6.74
N VAL A 492 22.50 -13.34 6.62
CA VAL A 492 21.75 -13.43 5.37
C VAL A 492 21.18 -12.06 5.07
N THR A 493 21.50 -11.47 3.92
CA THR A 493 21.03 -10.15 3.52
C THR A 493 19.90 -10.29 2.51
N PHE A 494 18.70 -9.83 2.87
CA PHE A 494 17.56 -9.73 1.98
C PHE A 494 17.64 -8.39 1.23
N LYS A 495 17.54 -8.45 -0.11
CA LYS A 495 17.63 -7.29 -1.00
C LYS A 495 16.28 -7.07 -1.68
N PRO A 496 15.47 -6.08 -1.23
CA PRO A 496 14.22 -5.73 -1.90
C PRO A 496 14.49 -5.20 -3.31
N VAL A 497 13.86 -5.82 -4.31
CA VAL A 497 14.00 -5.47 -5.74
C VAL A 497 12.62 -5.29 -6.37
N LEU A 498 12.53 -4.35 -7.31
CA LEU A 498 11.36 -4.21 -8.18
C LEU A 498 11.48 -5.17 -9.36
N ASP A 499 10.38 -5.80 -9.74
CA ASP A 499 10.33 -6.57 -10.97
C ASP A 499 10.41 -5.65 -12.21
N ALA A 500 11.06 -6.12 -13.27
CA ALA A 500 11.17 -5.36 -14.51
C ALA A 500 9.80 -5.02 -15.14
N CYS A 501 8.78 -5.87 -14.96
CA CYS A 501 7.41 -5.61 -15.40
C CYS A 501 6.78 -4.43 -14.64
N ASP A 502 7.01 -4.33 -13.33
CA ASP A 502 6.52 -3.20 -12.53
C ASP A 502 7.12 -1.87 -13.00
N THR A 503 8.40 -1.88 -13.39
CA THR A 503 9.06 -0.70 -13.93
C THR A 503 8.57 -0.34 -15.33
N ALA A 504 8.26 -1.34 -16.17
CA ALA A 504 7.91 -1.16 -17.56
C ALA A 504 6.44 -0.87 -17.83
N ALA A 505 5.51 -1.46 -17.04
CA ALA A 505 4.08 -1.47 -17.38
C ALA A 505 3.12 -1.28 -16.21
N ALA A 506 3.56 -0.92 -14.99
CA ALA A 506 2.65 -0.61 -13.89
C ALA A 506 1.68 0.53 -14.25
N ALA A 507 0.47 0.51 -13.68
CA ALA A 507 -0.52 1.57 -13.88
C ALA A 507 -0.40 2.66 -12.80
N PRO A 508 -0.61 3.94 -13.15
CA PRO A 508 -0.69 5.00 -12.14
C PRO A 508 -1.86 4.78 -11.20
N LEU A 509 -1.71 5.14 -9.93
CA LEU A 509 -2.73 5.04 -8.89
C LEU A 509 -3.33 3.63 -8.71
N ASP A 510 -2.64 2.58 -9.17
CA ASP A 510 -3.07 1.21 -8.98
C ASP A 510 -2.96 0.81 -7.50
N LEU A 511 -4.09 0.45 -6.88
CA LEU A 511 -4.14 0.04 -5.47
C LEU A 511 -3.39 -1.27 -5.19
N GLN A 512 -3.09 -2.06 -6.23
CA GLN A 512 -2.31 -3.31 -6.15
C GLN A 512 -0.92 -3.16 -6.80
N GLY A 513 -0.59 -1.96 -7.28
CA GLY A 513 0.71 -1.62 -7.85
C GLY A 513 1.78 -1.37 -6.78
N VAL A 514 3.04 -1.51 -7.14
CA VAL A 514 4.20 -1.29 -6.24
C VAL A 514 5.05 -0.09 -6.65
N THR A 515 4.75 0.55 -7.78
CA THR A 515 5.44 1.74 -8.31
C THR A 515 4.45 2.86 -8.60
N ALA A 516 4.95 4.05 -8.93
CA ALA A 516 4.12 5.17 -9.38
C ALA A 516 3.36 4.87 -10.69
N GLY A 517 3.87 3.95 -11.49
CA GLY A 517 3.26 3.53 -12.76
C GLY A 517 3.60 4.46 -13.93
N LYS A 518 3.19 4.01 -15.12
CA LYS A 518 3.35 4.71 -16.40
C LYS A 518 2.00 4.93 -17.05
N LEU A 519 1.82 6.07 -17.70
CA LEU A 519 0.66 6.30 -18.57
C LEU A 519 0.74 5.35 -19.79
N PRO A 520 -0.39 5.06 -20.46
CA PRO A 520 -0.40 4.14 -21.61
C PRO A 520 0.57 4.53 -22.74
N ASN A 521 0.77 5.83 -22.95
CA ASN A 521 1.68 6.36 -23.97
C ASN A 521 3.18 6.32 -23.58
N GLU A 522 3.49 6.04 -22.33
CA GLU A 522 4.84 5.91 -21.79
C GLU A 522 5.34 4.46 -21.77
N ILE A 523 4.45 3.49 -22.04
CA ILE A 523 4.80 2.08 -22.11
C ILE A 523 5.52 1.80 -23.42
N GLU A 524 6.74 1.28 -23.34
CA GLU A 524 7.52 0.80 -24.47
C GLU A 524 7.27 -0.70 -24.67
N PRO A 525 6.51 -1.11 -25.72
CA PRO A 525 6.10 -2.51 -25.88
C PRO A 525 7.27 -3.49 -25.98
N ASP A 526 8.35 -3.10 -26.64
CA ASP A 526 9.53 -3.94 -26.83
C ASP A 526 10.27 -4.26 -25.53
N ILE A 527 10.12 -3.40 -24.51
CA ILE A 527 10.65 -3.61 -23.16
C ILE A 527 9.60 -4.31 -22.27
N ALA A 528 8.36 -3.84 -22.32
CA ALA A 528 7.31 -4.27 -21.40
C ALA A 528 6.79 -5.69 -21.68
N LEU A 529 6.70 -6.11 -22.97
CA LEU A 529 6.18 -7.44 -23.29
C LEU A 529 7.07 -8.58 -22.78
N PRO A 530 8.40 -8.61 -23.03
CA PRO A 530 9.25 -9.66 -22.50
C PRO A 530 9.28 -9.62 -20.97
N ALA A 531 9.47 -8.45 -20.35
CA ALA A 531 9.53 -8.31 -18.91
C ALA A 531 8.26 -8.84 -18.22
N CYS A 532 7.07 -8.47 -18.70
CA CYS A 532 5.82 -8.91 -18.09
C CYS A 532 5.48 -10.38 -18.41
N THR A 533 5.96 -10.91 -19.53
CA THR A 533 5.83 -12.34 -19.85
C THR A 533 6.65 -13.18 -18.87
N ASP A 534 7.88 -12.76 -18.58
CA ASP A 534 8.76 -13.45 -17.64
C ASP A 534 8.22 -13.34 -16.20
N ALA A 535 7.73 -12.17 -15.80
CA ALA A 535 7.10 -11.97 -14.49
C ALA A 535 5.86 -12.87 -14.29
N VAL A 536 4.97 -12.97 -15.28
CA VAL A 536 3.79 -13.86 -15.22
C VAL A 536 4.21 -15.35 -15.15
N LYS A 537 5.33 -15.72 -15.78
CA LYS A 537 5.87 -17.07 -15.69
C LYS A 537 6.49 -17.36 -14.33
N ALA A 538 7.21 -16.41 -13.75
CA ALA A 538 7.86 -16.55 -12.45
C ALA A 538 6.85 -16.52 -11.29
N TYR A 539 5.81 -15.69 -11.41
CA TYR A 539 4.81 -15.44 -10.38
C TYR A 539 3.37 -15.56 -10.93
N PRO A 540 2.91 -16.77 -11.32
CA PRO A 540 1.63 -16.97 -11.98
C PRO A 540 0.41 -16.57 -11.15
N GLU A 541 0.54 -16.55 -9.81
CA GLU A 541 -0.54 -16.20 -8.89
C GLU A 541 -0.65 -14.68 -8.66
N VAL A 542 0.34 -13.89 -9.12
CA VAL A 542 0.35 -12.44 -8.92
C VAL A 542 -0.43 -11.75 -10.03
N ALA A 543 -1.71 -11.51 -9.79
CA ALA A 543 -2.66 -10.93 -10.75
C ALA A 543 -2.20 -9.58 -11.33
N ARG A 544 -1.39 -8.81 -10.58
CA ARG A 544 -0.77 -7.56 -11.01
C ARG A 544 0.07 -7.74 -12.28
N PHE A 545 0.91 -8.76 -12.36
CA PHE A 545 1.74 -9.01 -13.54
C PHE A 545 0.90 -9.40 -14.77
N VAL A 546 -0.19 -10.16 -14.56
CA VAL A 546 -1.13 -10.49 -15.64
C VAL A 546 -1.79 -9.22 -16.18
N TYR A 547 -2.17 -8.28 -15.29
CA TYR A 547 -2.73 -7.00 -15.70
C TYR A 547 -1.72 -6.14 -16.47
N GLN A 548 -0.50 -6.04 -15.98
CA GLN A 548 0.58 -5.27 -16.61
C GLN A 548 0.95 -5.85 -17.99
N LEU A 549 0.94 -7.18 -18.15
CA LEU A 549 1.09 -7.81 -19.45
C LEU A 549 -0.04 -7.38 -20.41
N GLY A 550 -1.28 -7.34 -19.94
CA GLY A 550 -2.41 -6.84 -20.73
C GLY A 550 -2.22 -5.37 -21.16
N ARG A 551 -1.66 -4.52 -20.30
CA ARG A 551 -1.30 -3.13 -20.63
C ARG A 551 -0.18 -3.06 -21.70
N ALA A 552 0.84 -3.88 -21.57
CA ALA A 552 1.91 -3.99 -22.58
C ALA A 552 1.37 -4.44 -23.93
N GLN A 553 0.42 -5.38 -23.97
CA GLN A 553 -0.26 -5.84 -25.18
C GLN A 553 -1.13 -4.73 -25.79
N LEU A 554 -1.84 -3.92 -24.99
CA LEU A 554 -2.55 -2.72 -25.47
C LEU A 554 -1.59 -1.71 -26.10
N ALA A 555 -0.46 -1.45 -25.45
CA ALA A 555 0.56 -0.55 -25.99
C ALA A 555 1.14 -1.07 -27.31
N ASN A 556 1.21 -2.40 -27.49
CA ASN A 556 1.59 -3.08 -28.73
C ASN A 556 0.43 -3.24 -29.73
N ARG A 557 -0.73 -2.63 -29.50
CA ARG A 557 -1.95 -2.67 -30.34
C ARG A 557 -2.58 -4.04 -30.53
N ASP A 558 -2.23 -5.01 -29.72
CA ASP A 558 -2.91 -6.31 -29.70
C ASP A 558 -4.09 -6.26 -28.71
N ALA A 559 -5.09 -5.47 -29.07
CA ALA A 559 -6.27 -5.29 -28.22
C ALA A 559 -7.07 -6.60 -28.00
N LYS A 560 -6.98 -7.55 -28.93
CA LYS A 560 -7.68 -8.85 -28.82
C LYS A 560 -7.03 -9.73 -27.74
N THR A 561 -5.74 -9.89 -27.77
CA THR A 561 -4.99 -10.65 -26.75
C THR A 561 -5.06 -9.92 -25.40
N ALA A 562 -4.91 -8.59 -25.40
CA ALA A 562 -4.99 -7.76 -24.23
C ALA A 562 -6.34 -7.91 -23.48
N PHE A 563 -7.45 -7.93 -24.23
CA PHE A 563 -8.78 -8.13 -23.62
C PHE A 563 -8.85 -9.44 -22.83
N ALA A 564 -8.37 -10.54 -23.42
CA ALA A 564 -8.34 -11.84 -22.75
C ALA A 564 -7.41 -11.85 -21.53
N THR A 565 -6.25 -11.24 -21.64
CA THR A 565 -5.25 -11.14 -20.56
C THR A 565 -5.76 -10.27 -19.40
N ILE A 566 -6.34 -9.11 -19.68
CA ILE A 566 -6.92 -8.21 -18.68
C ILE A 566 -8.11 -8.88 -17.99
N LYS A 567 -8.95 -9.62 -18.77
CA LYS A 567 -10.04 -10.41 -18.18
C LYS A 567 -9.51 -11.46 -17.21
N LYS A 568 -8.42 -12.17 -17.56
CA LYS A 568 -7.77 -13.13 -16.65
C LYS A 568 -7.28 -12.45 -15.37
N ALA A 569 -6.68 -11.26 -15.46
CA ALA A 569 -6.27 -10.49 -14.30
C ALA A 569 -7.46 -10.08 -13.42
N MET A 570 -8.57 -9.65 -14.03
CA MET A 570 -9.81 -9.35 -13.31
C MET A 570 -10.36 -10.59 -12.58
N ASP A 571 -10.42 -11.73 -13.27
CA ASP A 571 -10.92 -12.99 -12.71
C ASP A 571 -10.01 -13.46 -11.52
N ALA A 572 -8.72 -13.12 -11.55
CA ALA A 572 -7.76 -13.32 -10.46
C ALA A 572 -7.83 -12.22 -9.36
N GLY A 573 -8.80 -11.31 -9.43
CA GLY A 573 -9.07 -10.31 -8.38
C GLY A 573 -8.31 -8.99 -8.51
N HIS A 574 -7.64 -8.72 -9.63
CA HIS A 574 -6.98 -7.44 -9.84
C HIS A 574 -8.00 -6.31 -10.08
N VAL A 575 -8.05 -5.34 -9.16
CA VAL A 575 -9.11 -4.32 -9.14
C VAL A 575 -9.00 -3.38 -10.34
N ARG A 576 -7.80 -2.91 -10.65
CA ARG A 576 -7.55 -1.99 -11.78
C ARG A 576 -7.87 -2.60 -13.15
N ALA A 577 -7.73 -3.94 -13.28
CA ALA A 577 -8.13 -4.65 -14.49
C ALA A 577 -9.63 -4.54 -14.77
N ILE A 578 -10.46 -4.41 -13.73
CA ILE A 578 -11.91 -4.23 -13.85
C ILE A 578 -12.23 -2.91 -14.58
N ASP A 579 -11.60 -1.79 -14.16
CA ASP A 579 -11.77 -0.49 -14.81
C ASP A 579 -11.27 -0.52 -16.26
N GLN A 580 -10.08 -1.09 -16.49
CA GLN A 580 -9.52 -1.19 -17.84
C GLN A 580 -10.42 -2.01 -18.77
N LEU A 581 -10.99 -3.12 -18.29
CA LEU A 581 -11.93 -3.93 -19.07
C LEU A 581 -13.24 -3.17 -19.35
N SER A 582 -13.73 -2.42 -18.35
CA SER A 582 -14.87 -1.50 -18.51
C SER A 582 -14.61 -0.49 -19.62
N SER A 583 -13.45 0.15 -19.63
CA SER A 583 -13.05 1.11 -20.66
C SER A 583 -13.05 0.47 -22.06
N LEU A 584 -12.59 -0.77 -22.22
CA LEU A 584 -12.63 -1.50 -23.49
C LEU A 584 -14.06 -1.76 -23.98
N TYR A 585 -15.00 -2.02 -23.07
CA TYR A 585 -16.44 -2.11 -23.40
C TYR A 585 -17.05 -0.75 -23.76
N ILE A 586 -16.63 0.36 -23.14
CA ILE A 586 -17.12 1.71 -23.48
C ILE A 586 -16.70 2.09 -24.90
N VAL A 587 -15.43 1.87 -25.22
CA VAL A 587 -14.84 2.25 -26.51
C VAL A 587 -15.24 1.29 -27.63
N GLY A 588 -15.50 0.03 -27.33
CA GLY A 588 -15.76 -1.01 -28.31
C GLY A 588 -14.49 -1.60 -28.92
N ALA A 589 -13.37 -1.55 -28.20
CA ALA A 589 -12.10 -2.14 -28.65
C ALA A 589 -12.12 -3.66 -28.43
N SER A 590 -11.96 -4.44 -29.50
CA SER A 590 -11.99 -5.92 -29.54
C SER A 590 -13.34 -6.59 -29.24
N VAL A 591 -14.30 -5.87 -28.71
CA VAL A 591 -15.68 -6.29 -28.45
C VAL A 591 -16.63 -5.16 -28.85
N PRO A 592 -17.89 -5.44 -29.23
CA PRO A 592 -18.87 -4.38 -29.50
C PRO A 592 -19.03 -3.46 -28.27
N ALA A 593 -19.15 -2.16 -28.51
CA ALA A 593 -19.37 -1.18 -27.45
C ALA A 593 -20.64 -1.54 -26.65
N ASN A 594 -20.49 -1.62 -25.34
CA ASN A 594 -21.57 -1.93 -24.40
C ASN A 594 -21.40 -1.16 -23.08
N PRO A 595 -21.85 0.10 -23.02
CA PRO A 595 -21.73 0.94 -21.81
C PRO A 595 -22.48 0.36 -20.60
N ALA A 596 -23.59 -0.37 -20.81
CA ALA A 596 -24.33 -0.99 -19.70
C ALA A 596 -23.50 -2.09 -19.04
N LYS A 597 -22.86 -2.97 -19.83
CA LYS A 597 -21.94 -3.99 -19.32
C LYS A 597 -20.71 -3.38 -18.66
N ALA A 598 -20.18 -2.30 -19.22
CA ALA A 598 -19.09 -1.56 -18.62
C ALA A 598 -19.44 -1.07 -17.20
N ASN A 599 -20.63 -0.49 -17.01
CA ASN A 599 -21.09 -0.02 -15.71
C ASN A 599 -21.34 -1.16 -14.71
N GLU A 600 -21.88 -2.29 -15.16
CA GLU A 600 -22.06 -3.47 -14.32
C GLU A 600 -20.76 -3.94 -13.69
N ILE A 601 -19.68 -4.00 -14.49
CA ILE A 601 -18.38 -4.49 -13.99
C ILE A 601 -17.60 -3.44 -13.21
N VAL A 602 -17.59 -2.17 -13.63
CA VAL A 602 -16.78 -1.13 -12.99
C VAL A 602 -17.27 -0.76 -11.58
N GLN A 603 -18.56 -0.98 -11.29
CA GLN A 603 -19.12 -0.74 -9.96
C GLN A 603 -18.40 -1.54 -8.87
N ALA A 604 -17.93 -2.76 -9.19
CA ALA A 604 -17.20 -3.59 -8.23
C ALA A 604 -15.84 -2.98 -7.85
N ALA A 605 -15.14 -2.39 -8.82
CA ALA A 605 -13.87 -1.70 -8.56
C ALA A 605 -14.08 -0.36 -7.84
N ALA A 606 -15.14 0.39 -8.19
CA ALA A 606 -15.49 1.62 -7.49
C ALA A 606 -15.79 1.38 -6.00
N LYS A 607 -16.45 0.28 -5.65
CA LYS A 607 -16.66 -0.13 -4.26
C LYS A 607 -15.36 -0.43 -3.50
N LYS A 608 -14.30 -0.79 -4.21
CA LYS A 608 -12.95 -1.00 -3.64
C LYS A 608 -12.09 0.27 -3.65
N ASN A 609 -12.70 1.43 -3.90
CA ASN A 609 -12.04 2.74 -3.96
C ASN A 609 -10.93 2.85 -5.02
N ASP A 610 -10.99 2.09 -6.12
CA ASP A 610 -10.07 2.32 -7.24
C ASP A 610 -10.34 3.71 -7.85
N PRO A 611 -9.32 4.61 -7.90
CA PRO A 611 -9.53 6.00 -8.30
C PRO A 611 -10.10 6.17 -9.71
N TYR A 612 -9.69 5.33 -10.65
CA TYR A 612 -10.19 5.39 -12.02
C TYR A 612 -11.60 4.83 -12.12
N ALA A 613 -11.89 3.73 -11.41
CA ALA A 613 -13.22 3.15 -11.38
C ALA A 613 -14.24 4.10 -10.72
N LEU A 614 -13.84 4.79 -9.66
CA LEU A 614 -14.64 5.85 -9.03
C LEU A 614 -14.98 6.94 -10.05
N TYR A 615 -13.97 7.40 -10.83
CA TYR A 615 -14.19 8.39 -11.89
C TYR A 615 -15.05 7.85 -13.02
N THR A 616 -14.76 6.66 -13.56
CA THR A 616 -15.47 6.06 -14.69
C THR A 616 -16.93 5.81 -14.35
N TYR A 617 -17.21 5.21 -13.20
CA TYR A 617 -18.56 4.95 -12.75
C TYR A 617 -19.29 6.21 -12.31
N GLY A 618 -18.60 7.11 -11.58
CA GLY A 618 -19.12 8.42 -11.20
C GLY A 618 -19.54 9.26 -12.40
N LYS A 619 -18.70 9.32 -13.43
CA LYS A 619 -19.02 10.00 -14.70
C LYS A 619 -20.21 9.37 -15.44
N SER A 620 -20.29 8.03 -15.41
CA SER A 620 -21.43 7.32 -16.03
C SER A 620 -22.75 7.65 -15.32
N LEU A 621 -22.77 7.67 -13.99
CA LEU A 621 -23.93 8.07 -13.19
C LEU A 621 -24.29 9.54 -13.42
N PHE A 622 -23.29 10.43 -13.38
CA PHE A 622 -23.48 11.87 -13.51
C PHE A 622 -24.13 12.26 -14.84
N TYR A 623 -23.72 11.61 -15.95
CA TYR A 623 -24.23 11.88 -17.29
C TYR A 623 -25.29 10.90 -17.80
N GLY A 624 -25.63 9.85 -17.05
CA GLY A 624 -26.58 8.81 -17.47
C GLY A 624 -26.07 7.94 -18.63
N ARG A 625 -24.78 7.63 -18.68
CA ARG A 625 -24.17 6.88 -19.79
C ARG A 625 -24.24 5.38 -19.57
N GLY A 626 -25.22 4.71 -20.18
CA GLY A 626 -25.43 3.25 -20.02
C GLY A 626 -25.93 2.86 -18.62
N VAL A 627 -26.37 3.81 -17.82
CA VAL A 627 -26.97 3.66 -16.49
C VAL A 627 -27.95 4.78 -16.25
N LYS A 628 -28.93 4.60 -15.38
CA LYS A 628 -29.84 5.70 -14.99
C LYS A 628 -29.01 6.81 -14.33
N ALA A 629 -29.25 8.04 -14.75
CA ALA A 629 -28.56 9.21 -14.21
C ALA A 629 -28.86 9.34 -12.70
N ASP A 630 -27.80 9.56 -11.95
CA ASP A 630 -27.77 9.92 -10.54
C ASP A 630 -26.63 10.93 -10.34
N THR A 631 -26.99 12.20 -10.51
CA THR A 631 -26.03 13.30 -10.50
C THR A 631 -25.32 13.45 -9.15
N GLU A 632 -26.05 13.27 -8.04
CA GLU A 632 -25.51 13.42 -6.70
C GLU A 632 -24.49 12.32 -6.39
N GLN A 633 -24.87 11.06 -6.58
CA GLN A 633 -23.96 9.93 -6.38
C GLN A 633 -22.77 9.98 -7.36
N GLY A 634 -23.01 10.35 -8.61
CA GLY A 634 -21.96 10.51 -9.61
C GLY A 634 -20.93 11.57 -9.21
N LEU A 635 -21.39 12.73 -8.71
CA LEU A 635 -20.53 13.79 -8.21
C LEU A 635 -19.72 13.34 -7.00
N LYS A 636 -20.36 12.66 -6.03
CA LYS A 636 -19.70 12.11 -4.84
C LYS A 636 -18.55 11.16 -5.20
N LEU A 637 -18.77 10.24 -6.14
CA LEU A 637 -17.73 9.30 -6.58
C LEU A 637 -16.57 10.01 -7.29
N MET A 638 -16.85 11.04 -8.11
CA MET A 638 -15.80 11.84 -8.76
C MET A 638 -14.99 12.65 -7.74
N LEU A 639 -15.61 13.18 -6.68
CA LEU A 639 -14.91 13.84 -5.58
C LEU A 639 -13.99 12.86 -4.86
N GLN A 640 -14.47 11.68 -4.49
CA GLN A 640 -13.65 10.63 -3.89
C GLN A 640 -12.47 10.22 -4.79
N SER A 641 -12.69 10.17 -6.10
CA SER A 641 -11.62 9.92 -7.07
C SER A 641 -10.56 11.02 -7.04
N ALA A 642 -10.97 12.28 -6.98
CA ALA A 642 -10.07 13.44 -6.89
C ALA A 642 -9.28 13.42 -5.56
N ASP A 643 -9.92 13.08 -4.43
CA ASP A 643 -9.26 12.95 -3.12
C ASP A 643 -8.15 11.90 -3.11
N LEU A 644 -8.28 10.87 -3.96
CA LEU A 644 -7.25 9.86 -4.18
C LEU A 644 -6.20 10.27 -5.22
N GLY A 645 -6.19 11.52 -5.65
CA GLY A 645 -5.19 12.09 -6.56
C GLY A 645 -5.45 11.90 -8.04
N HIS A 646 -6.66 11.49 -8.45
CA HIS A 646 -6.98 11.24 -9.86
C HIS A 646 -7.19 12.54 -10.63
N THR A 647 -6.23 12.95 -11.44
CA THR A 647 -6.22 14.26 -12.11
C THR A 647 -7.33 14.43 -13.14
N PHE A 648 -7.75 13.36 -13.83
CA PHE A 648 -8.90 13.44 -14.74
C PHE A 648 -10.21 13.75 -14.01
N ALA A 649 -10.36 13.28 -12.76
CA ALA A 649 -11.50 13.65 -11.93
C ALA A 649 -11.43 15.13 -11.55
N MET A 650 -10.26 15.62 -11.15
CA MET A 650 -10.04 17.05 -10.87
C MET A 650 -10.37 17.93 -12.09
N ASN A 651 -9.87 17.54 -13.26
CA ASN A 651 -10.15 18.26 -14.50
C ASN A 651 -11.65 18.27 -14.86
N GLU A 652 -12.35 17.14 -14.72
CA GLU A 652 -13.80 17.05 -14.99
C GLU A 652 -14.62 17.87 -13.98
N LEU A 653 -14.27 17.80 -12.68
CA LEU A 653 -14.90 18.58 -11.62
C LEU A 653 -14.68 20.08 -11.85
N GLY A 654 -13.46 20.47 -12.24
CA GLY A 654 -13.15 21.82 -12.66
C GLY A 654 -14.08 22.32 -13.76
N TYR A 655 -14.29 21.51 -14.80
CA TYR A 655 -15.22 21.83 -15.89
C TYR A 655 -16.69 21.88 -15.43
N ILE A 656 -17.13 20.94 -14.62
CA ILE A 656 -18.49 20.84 -14.09
C ILE A 656 -18.85 22.09 -13.29
N PHE A 657 -18.02 22.44 -12.32
CA PHE A 657 -18.29 23.59 -11.44
C PHE A 657 -18.10 24.93 -12.16
N LEU A 658 -17.06 25.07 -12.99
CA LEU A 658 -16.86 26.30 -13.74
C LEU A 658 -18.06 26.65 -14.63
N ASN A 659 -18.66 25.65 -15.28
CA ASN A 659 -19.72 25.86 -16.28
C ASN A 659 -21.13 25.54 -15.77
N GLY A 660 -21.31 25.06 -14.55
CA GLY A 660 -22.62 24.71 -14.00
C GLY A 660 -23.28 23.53 -14.71
N VAL A 661 -22.51 22.47 -15.03
CA VAL A 661 -23.04 21.30 -15.75
C VAL A 661 -23.79 20.39 -14.77
N ASN A 662 -25.09 20.25 -14.93
CA ASN A 662 -26.02 19.48 -14.07
C ASN A 662 -25.99 19.86 -12.57
N VAL A 663 -25.26 20.90 -12.21
CA VAL A 663 -25.19 21.49 -10.86
C VAL A 663 -25.11 23.01 -11.01
N PRO A 664 -25.43 23.80 -10.00
CA PRO A 664 -25.21 25.25 -10.05
C PRO A 664 -23.72 25.56 -10.35
N ALA A 665 -23.50 26.60 -11.17
CA ALA A 665 -22.15 27.05 -11.44
C ALA A 665 -21.49 27.57 -10.16
N ASP A 666 -20.27 27.12 -9.92
CA ASP A 666 -19.38 27.59 -8.87
C ASP A 666 -17.97 27.76 -9.44
N PRO A 667 -17.70 28.87 -10.10
CA PRO A 667 -16.44 29.05 -10.80
C PRO A 667 -15.20 29.03 -9.90
N GLN A 668 -15.31 29.50 -8.66
CA GLN A 668 -14.19 29.49 -7.73
C GLN A 668 -13.80 28.04 -7.36
N ARG A 669 -14.78 27.23 -7.04
CA ARG A 669 -14.57 25.79 -6.79
C ARG A 669 -13.99 25.09 -8.02
N GLY A 670 -14.49 25.42 -9.23
CA GLY A 670 -13.97 24.87 -10.49
C GLY A 670 -12.49 25.20 -10.71
N ILE A 671 -12.08 26.44 -10.42
CA ILE A 671 -10.67 26.86 -10.50
C ILE A 671 -9.82 26.09 -9.49
N ARG A 672 -10.26 25.90 -8.25
CA ARG A 672 -9.51 25.13 -7.25
C ARG A 672 -9.25 23.69 -7.69
N PHE A 673 -10.19 23.05 -8.36
CA PHE A 673 -9.96 21.74 -8.94
C PHE A 673 -8.93 21.75 -10.07
N TYR A 674 -8.94 22.78 -10.94
CA TYR A 674 -7.87 22.93 -11.94
C TYR A 674 -6.50 23.20 -11.31
N GLU A 675 -6.44 23.99 -10.24
CA GLU A 675 -5.21 24.23 -9.48
C GLU A 675 -4.69 22.96 -8.79
N ALA A 676 -5.60 22.14 -8.25
CA ALA A 676 -5.24 20.82 -7.70
C ALA A 676 -4.68 19.88 -8.77
N GLY A 677 -5.21 19.91 -9.99
CA GLY A 677 -4.67 19.18 -11.13
C GLY A 677 -3.31 19.74 -11.58
N LEU A 678 -3.18 21.08 -11.66
CA LEU A 678 -1.91 21.75 -11.98
C LEU A 678 -0.80 21.34 -11.00
N ALA A 679 -1.07 21.30 -9.70
CA ALA A 679 -0.12 20.88 -8.67
C ALA A 679 0.40 19.44 -8.89
N ARG A 680 -0.32 18.62 -9.66
CA ARG A 680 0.04 17.24 -10.04
C ARG A 680 0.53 17.13 -11.49
N ASN A 681 0.91 18.25 -12.09
CA ASN A 681 1.38 18.34 -13.47
C ASN A 681 0.36 17.85 -14.52
N ASP A 682 -0.96 17.93 -14.23
CA ASP A 682 -1.98 17.54 -15.19
C ASP A 682 -2.09 18.53 -16.36
N ILE A 683 -1.70 18.07 -17.53
CA ILE A 683 -1.65 18.90 -18.75
C ILE A 683 -3.04 19.38 -19.23
N TYR A 684 -4.11 18.66 -18.88
CA TYR A 684 -5.48 19.08 -19.23
C TYR A 684 -5.96 20.20 -18.30
N SER A 685 -5.69 20.08 -17.00
CA SER A 685 -5.96 21.15 -16.02
C SER A 685 -5.15 22.40 -16.34
N MET A 686 -3.86 22.26 -16.73
CA MET A 686 -3.02 23.37 -17.19
C MET A 686 -3.67 24.13 -18.35
N ASN A 687 -4.08 23.40 -19.41
CA ASN A 687 -4.74 24.03 -20.57
C ASN A 687 -6.05 24.73 -20.19
N ASN A 688 -6.88 24.12 -19.35
CA ASN A 688 -8.17 24.68 -18.97
C ASN A 688 -8.01 25.89 -18.05
N LEU A 689 -7.07 25.86 -17.12
CA LEU A 689 -6.75 27.02 -16.27
C LEU A 689 -6.17 28.17 -17.10
N ALA A 690 -5.33 27.87 -18.12
CA ALA A 690 -4.86 28.87 -19.08
C ALA A 690 -6.01 29.54 -19.84
N LEU A 691 -7.04 28.78 -20.24
CA LEU A 691 -8.27 29.35 -20.84
C LEU A 691 -9.01 30.30 -19.88
N VAL A 692 -9.05 29.96 -18.59
CA VAL A 692 -9.66 30.83 -17.55
C VAL A 692 -8.90 32.15 -17.45
N TYR A 693 -7.57 32.13 -17.30
CA TYR A 693 -6.74 33.34 -17.23
C TYR A 693 -6.79 34.14 -18.51
N ARG A 694 -6.77 33.50 -19.69
CA ARG A 694 -6.89 34.18 -20.98
C ARG A 694 -8.24 34.93 -21.13
N SER A 695 -9.33 34.32 -20.65
CA SER A 695 -10.66 34.87 -20.81
C SER A 695 -10.94 36.08 -19.92
N GLY A 696 -10.39 36.16 -18.73
CA GLY A 696 -10.63 37.18 -17.73
C GLY A 696 -12.08 37.26 -17.22
N LYS A 697 -12.92 36.25 -17.48
CA LYS A 697 -14.34 36.26 -17.12
C LYS A 697 -14.60 35.91 -15.66
N THR A 698 -13.79 35.02 -15.10
CA THR A 698 -13.98 34.44 -13.77
C THR A 698 -12.97 34.99 -12.75
N VAL A 699 -11.76 35.23 -13.22
CA VAL A 699 -10.65 35.86 -12.49
C VAL A 699 -10.11 37.00 -13.34
N PRO A 700 -9.36 37.95 -12.77
CA PRO A 700 -8.68 38.95 -13.58
C PRO A 700 -7.87 38.32 -14.70
N GLN A 701 -7.95 38.92 -15.90
CA GLN A 701 -7.21 38.43 -17.05
C GLN A 701 -5.70 38.48 -16.78
N ASP A 702 -5.02 37.38 -17.03
CA ASP A 702 -3.56 37.26 -16.94
C ASP A 702 -3.04 36.49 -18.16
N LEU A 703 -2.70 37.29 -19.20
CA LEU A 703 -2.24 36.72 -20.47
C LEU A 703 -0.84 36.10 -20.36
N GLY A 704 0.01 36.63 -19.45
CA GLY A 704 1.34 36.04 -19.19
C GLY A 704 1.24 34.63 -18.59
N LYS A 705 0.40 34.49 -17.54
CA LYS A 705 0.15 33.17 -16.91
C LYS A 705 -0.56 32.22 -17.87
N ALA A 706 -1.46 32.71 -18.71
CA ALA A 706 -2.11 31.91 -19.74
C ALA A 706 -1.08 31.36 -20.75
N LEU A 707 -0.17 32.22 -21.23
CA LEU A 707 0.90 31.83 -22.15
C LEU A 707 1.81 30.77 -21.54
N GLU A 708 2.25 30.97 -20.29
CA GLU A 708 3.08 30.00 -19.53
C GLU A 708 2.40 28.65 -19.43
N LEU A 709 1.15 28.60 -18.98
CA LEU A 709 0.40 27.37 -18.78
C LEU A 709 0.11 26.63 -20.10
N PHE A 710 -0.25 27.36 -21.17
CA PHE A 710 -0.40 26.76 -22.50
C PHE A 710 0.92 26.15 -22.99
N THR A 711 2.04 26.84 -22.78
CA THR A 711 3.36 26.34 -23.18
C THR A 711 3.69 25.04 -22.45
N LYS A 712 3.57 25.03 -21.12
CA LYS A 712 3.80 23.80 -20.31
C LYS A 712 2.87 22.66 -20.74
N ALA A 713 1.60 22.95 -20.96
CA ALA A 713 0.63 21.95 -21.42
C ALA A 713 0.99 21.40 -22.81
N ALA A 714 1.40 22.29 -23.74
CA ALA A 714 1.79 21.91 -25.08
C ALA A 714 3.08 21.07 -25.09
N GLU A 715 4.09 21.44 -24.33
CA GLU A 715 5.32 20.68 -24.16
C GLU A 715 5.07 19.33 -23.51
N GLY A 716 4.14 19.27 -22.53
CA GLY A 716 3.71 18.03 -21.88
C GLY A 716 2.85 17.11 -22.74
N GLY A 717 2.55 17.47 -24.00
CA GLY A 717 1.82 16.58 -24.91
C GLY A 717 0.30 16.82 -25.01
N GLN A 718 -0.25 17.85 -24.33
CA GLN A 718 -1.68 18.16 -24.42
C GLN A 718 -2.07 18.55 -25.86
N PRO A 719 -3.10 17.90 -26.46
CA PRO A 719 -3.37 18.05 -27.90
C PRO A 719 -3.90 19.43 -28.32
N PHE A 720 -4.61 20.14 -27.46
CA PHE A 720 -5.26 21.41 -27.79
C PHE A 720 -4.46 22.67 -27.41
N ALA A 721 -3.53 22.53 -26.47
CA ALA A 721 -2.72 23.66 -26.01
C ALA A 721 -1.86 24.29 -27.13
N PRO A 722 -1.24 23.52 -28.05
CA PRO A 722 -0.52 24.11 -29.16
C PRO A 722 -1.39 25.03 -30.02
N THR A 723 -2.64 24.64 -30.31
CA THR A 723 -3.56 25.49 -31.08
C THR A 723 -3.86 26.79 -30.36
N ASN A 724 -4.07 26.74 -29.02
CA ASN A 724 -4.28 27.93 -28.23
C ASN A 724 -3.07 28.89 -28.27
N LEU A 725 -1.84 28.33 -28.18
CA LEU A 725 -0.60 29.06 -28.33
C LEU A 725 -0.47 29.67 -29.75
N GLY A 726 -0.70 28.88 -30.78
CA GLY A 726 -0.63 29.30 -32.15
C GLY A 726 -1.55 30.52 -32.42
N ARG A 727 -2.75 30.51 -31.82
CA ARG A 727 -3.66 31.66 -31.86
C ARG A 727 -3.13 32.87 -31.11
N MET A 728 -2.53 32.69 -29.94
CA MET A 728 -1.92 33.79 -29.18
C MET A 728 -0.80 34.46 -29.99
N TYR A 729 0.09 33.70 -30.58
CA TYR A 729 1.15 34.23 -31.44
C TYR A 729 0.63 34.84 -32.75
N ARG A 730 -0.39 34.26 -33.39
CA ARG A 730 -1.01 34.79 -34.59
C ARG A 730 -1.63 36.16 -34.33
N ASP A 731 -2.37 36.31 -33.25
CA ASP A 731 -3.21 37.44 -32.94
C ASP A 731 -2.52 38.50 -32.05
N GLY A 732 -1.30 38.23 -31.61
CA GLY A 732 -0.57 39.12 -30.69
C GLY A 732 -1.19 39.22 -29.29
N ILE A 733 -1.79 38.13 -28.79
CA ILE A 733 -2.50 38.13 -27.50
C ILE A 733 -1.55 37.76 -26.37
N GLY A 734 -1.15 38.74 -25.57
CA GLY A 734 -0.22 38.51 -24.42
C GLY A 734 1.24 38.24 -24.83
N VAL A 735 1.55 38.33 -26.11
CA VAL A 735 2.87 38.19 -26.70
C VAL A 735 2.88 38.95 -28.03
N ASP A 736 4.02 39.39 -28.50
CA ASP A 736 4.14 40.01 -29.82
C ASP A 736 3.70 39.01 -30.91
N ALA A 737 2.99 39.53 -31.92
CA ALA A 737 2.55 38.70 -33.04
C ALA A 737 3.77 38.12 -33.78
N ASP A 738 3.82 36.81 -33.86
CA ASP A 738 4.88 36.06 -34.57
C ASP A 738 4.24 34.97 -35.43
N LYS A 739 4.27 35.18 -36.74
CA LYS A 739 3.70 34.25 -37.70
C LYS A 739 4.44 32.91 -37.75
N ALA A 740 5.77 32.91 -37.60
CA ALA A 740 6.56 31.66 -37.63
C ALA A 740 6.27 30.81 -36.38
N ALA A 741 6.18 31.44 -35.22
CA ALA A 741 5.75 30.77 -34.00
C ALA A 741 4.31 30.24 -34.10
N ALA A 742 3.39 31.04 -34.67
CA ALA A 742 2.01 30.62 -34.91
C ALA A 742 1.94 29.37 -35.79
N VAL A 743 2.66 29.36 -36.91
CA VAL A 743 2.75 28.18 -37.79
C VAL A 743 3.22 26.96 -37.03
N LYS A 744 4.36 27.07 -36.36
CA LYS A 744 4.93 25.97 -35.57
C LYS A 744 3.92 25.34 -34.59
N TRP A 745 3.23 26.16 -33.82
CA TRP A 745 2.29 25.67 -32.81
C TRP A 745 1.00 25.13 -33.42
N LEU A 746 0.46 25.74 -34.49
CA LEU A 746 -0.73 25.24 -35.17
C LEU A 746 -0.45 23.91 -35.88
N GLU A 747 0.73 23.72 -36.48
CA GLU A 747 1.15 22.47 -37.07
C GLU A 747 1.25 21.38 -35.99
N MET A 748 1.84 21.66 -34.84
CA MET A 748 1.90 20.73 -33.71
C MET A 748 0.50 20.33 -33.22
N GLY A 749 -0.47 21.27 -33.13
CA GLY A 749 -1.85 20.97 -32.79
C GLY A 749 -2.51 20.06 -33.83
N ALA A 750 -2.32 20.34 -35.11
CA ALA A 750 -2.82 19.53 -36.21
C ALA A 750 -2.25 18.10 -36.20
N GLU A 751 -0.94 17.97 -35.95
CA GLU A 751 -0.25 16.66 -35.83
C GLU A 751 -0.78 15.85 -34.67
N ARG A 752 -1.18 16.48 -33.57
CA ARG A 752 -1.82 15.83 -32.42
C ARG A 752 -3.32 15.58 -32.60
N GLY A 753 -3.87 15.86 -33.79
CA GLY A 753 -5.25 15.59 -34.13
C GLY A 753 -6.24 16.67 -33.70
N ASP A 754 -5.79 17.86 -33.35
CA ASP A 754 -6.69 18.98 -33.09
C ASP A 754 -7.23 19.54 -34.39
N TYR A 755 -8.55 19.39 -34.61
CA TYR A 755 -9.28 19.95 -35.73
C TYR A 755 -9.02 21.46 -35.93
N TRP A 756 -9.02 22.19 -34.81
CA TRP A 756 -8.86 23.67 -34.90
C TRP A 756 -7.44 24.07 -35.26
N GLY A 757 -6.45 23.31 -34.81
CA GLY A 757 -5.07 23.52 -35.20
C GLY A 757 -4.86 23.34 -36.70
N ALA A 758 -5.44 22.28 -37.26
CA ALA A 758 -5.39 22.02 -38.68
C ALA A 758 -6.18 23.10 -39.48
N LEU A 759 -7.37 23.51 -39.02
CA LEU A 759 -8.19 24.51 -39.67
C LEU A 759 -7.51 25.89 -39.66
N ASP A 760 -7.00 26.34 -38.52
CA ASP A 760 -6.34 27.63 -38.39
C ASP A 760 -5.03 27.69 -39.18
N ARG A 761 -4.26 26.57 -39.22
CA ARG A 761 -3.07 26.45 -40.07
C ARG A 761 -3.40 26.55 -41.57
N ALA A 762 -4.49 25.87 -41.98
CA ALA A 762 -4.97 25.96 -43.35
C ALA A 762 -5.36 27.40 -43.75
N ARG A 763 -6.09 28.09 -42.88
CA ARG A 763 -6.51 29.48 -43.11
C ARG A 763 -5.31 30.42 -43.18
N LEU A 764 -4.37 30.27 -42.25
CA LEU A 764 -3.16 31.07 -42.24
C LEU A 764 -2.35 30.93 -43.55
N ALA A 765 -2.33 29.74 -44.15
CA ALA A 765 -1.71 29.50 -45.45
C ALA A 765 -2.56 30.11 -46.60
N LYS A 766 -3.89 29.92 -46.59
CA LYS A 766 -4.80 30.46 -47.61
C LYS A 766 -4.77 31.97 -47.72
N ASP A 767 -4.53 32.67 -46.60
CA ASP A 767 -4.46 34.15 -46.60
C ASP A 767 -3.21 34.67 -47.37
N GLU A 768 -2.25 33.83 -47.72
CA GLU A 768 -1.10 34.11 -48.58
C GLU A 768 -1.41 33.88 -50.06
N VAL A 769 -2.46 34.49 -50.61
CA VAL A 769 -3.08 34.25 -51.89
C VAL A 769 -2.11 34.30 -53.11
N ALA A 770 -0.95 34.91 -52.98
CA ALA A 770 0.00 35.09 -54.06
C ALA A 770 1.05 33.92 -54.22
N ASP A 771 1.07 32.97 -53.29
CA ASP A 771 2.04 31.89 -53.31
C ASP A 771 1.37 30.53 -53.57
N PRO A 772 1.69 29.87 -54.69
CA PRO A 772 1.16 28.54 -55.01
C PRO A 772 1.44 27.47 -53.94
N GLU A 773 2.60 27.49 -53.25
CA GLU A 773 2.97 26.53 -52.22
C GLU A 773 2.06 26.69 -51.02
N SER A 774 1.69 27.91 -50.62
CA SER A 774 0.72 28.18 -49.58
C SER A 774 -0.65 27.60 -49.85
N MET A 775 -1.09 27.54 -51.13
CA MET A 775 -2.35 26.87 -51.49
C MET A 775 -2.30 25.35 -51.38
N ILE A 776 -1.14 24.73 -51.63
CA ILE A 776 -0.93 23.30 -51.42
C ILE A 776 -0.97 22.99 -49.92
N ILE A 777 -0.31 23.81 -49.10
CA ILE A 777 -0.33 23.69 -47.62
C ILE A 777 -1.77 23.83 -47.10
N ALA A 778 -2.54 24.84 -47.60
CA ALA A 778 -3.94 25.02 -47.26
C ALA A 778 -4.77 23.76 -47.62
N ALA A 779 -4.59 23.20 -48.80
CA ALA A 779 -5.30 21.98 -49.22
C ALA A 779 -4.99 20.78 -48.30
N ARG A 780 -3.72 20.58 -47.92
CA ARG A 780 -3.29 19.51 -47.01
C ARG A 780 -3.94 19.66 -45.62
N TYR A 781 -3.92 20.86 -45.03
CA TYR A 781 -4.45 21.08 -43.69
C TYR A 781 -5.98 21.16 -43.62
N PHE A 782 -6.68 21.62 -44.67
CA PHE A 782 -8.13 21.48 -44.75
C PHE A 782 -8.56 20.03 -44.89
N ALA A 783 -7.84 19.22 -45.68
CA ALA A 783 -8.10 17.79 -45.79
C ALA A 783 -7.85 17.08 -44.43
N LEU A 784 -6.76 17.45 -43.75
CA LEU A 784 -6.45 16.92 -42.41
C LEU A 784 -7.53 17.33 -41.39
N ALA A 785 -7.95 18.57 -41.35
CA ALA A 785 -9.02 19.05 -40.49
C ALA A 785 -10.34 18.27 -40.74
N ALA A 786 -10.66 17.95 -42.01
CA ALA A 786 -11.83 17.16 -42.34
C ALA A 786 -11.68 15.68 -41.95
N ALA A 787 -10.45 15.16 -41.84
CA ALA A 787 -10.11 13.79 -41.53
C ALA A 787 -10.04 13.52 -40.03
N VAL A 788 -9.46 14.45 -39.26
CA VAL A 788 -9.28 14.32 -37.81
C VAL A 788 -10.53 14.70 -37.06
N ASN A 789 -10.57 14.40 -35.81
CA ASN A 789 -11.69 14.32 -34.89
C ASN A 789 -12.78 15.42 -35.01
N LYS A 790 -14.06 15.02 -34.95
CA LYS A 790 -15.21 15.92 -35.05
C LYS A 790 -15.30 16.85 -33.84
N PRO A 791 -15.53 18.16 -34.03
CA PRO A 791 -16.01 18.99 -32.94
C PRO A 791 -17.34 18.42 -32.41
N ARG A 792 -17.59 18.60 -31.11
CA ARG A 792 -18.80 18.09 -30.43
C ARG A 792 -20.13 18.50 -31.10
N THR A 793 -20.13 19.51 -31.95
CA THR A 793 -21.31 20.08 -32.62
C THR A 793 -21.55 19.61 -34.07
N GLY A 794 -20.74 18.70 -34.62
CA GLY A 794 -20.96 18.13 -35.97
C GLY A 794 -20.65 19.07 -37.17
N ASP A 795 -20.57 20.38 -36.99
CA ASP A 795 -20.46 21.38 -38.10
C ASP A 795 -19.02 21.53 -38.65
N GLY A 796 -18.00 21.15 -37.87
CA GLY A 796 -16.61 21.38 -38.22
C GLY A 796 -16.13 20.65 -39.48
N LYS A 797 -16.51 19.39 -39.67
CA LYS A 797 -16.14 18.62 -40.88
C LYS A 797 -16.66 19.29 -42.14
N ASN A 798 -17.89 19.81 -42.09
CA ASN A 798 -18.54 20.50 -43.20
C ASN A 798 -17.82 21.79 -43.53
N GLN A 799 -17.35 22.54 -42.51
CA GLN A 799 -16.63 23.80 -42.72
C GLN A 799 -15.29 23.57 -43.40
N ALA A 800 -14.46 22.62 -42.91
CA ALA A 800 -13.17 22.31 -43.56
C ALA A 800 -13.34 21.81 -45.01
N LEU A 801 -14.34 20.95 -45.26
CA LEU A 801 -14.68 20.51 -46.63
C LEU A 801 -15.17 21.65 -47.52
N ALA A 802 -15.95 22.58 -47.00
CA ALA A 802 -16.43 23.75 -47.77
C ALA A 802 -15.23 24.61 -48.19
N GLU A 803 -14.31 24.87 -47.28
CA GLU A 803 -13.08 25.63 -47.58
C GLU A 803 -12.16 24.86 -48.55
N LEU A 804 -12.01 23.56 -48.40
CA LEU A 804 -11.21 22.69 -49.33
C LEU A 804 -11.76 22.76 -50.76
N LYS A 805 -13.09 22.75 -50.92
CA LYS A 805 -13.73 22.79 -52.24
C LYS A 805 -13.39 24.06 -53.04
N LEU A 806 -13.18 25.16 -52.34
CA LEU A 806 -12.90 26.48 -52.92
C LEU A 806 -11.44 26.62 -53.43
N LEU A 807 -10.55 25.70 -53.08
CA LEU A 807 -9.14 25.77 -53.47
C LEU A 807 -8.93 25.30 -54.95
N PRO A 808 -7.87 25.81 -55.63
CA PRO A 808 -7.47 25.37 -56.98
C PRO A 808 -7.28 23.87 -57.10
N SER A 809 -7.69 23.30 -58.26
CA SER A 809 -7.56 21.87 -58.50
C SER A 809 -6.10 21.40 -58.59
N GLU A 810 -5.18 22.23 -59.07
CA GLU A 810 -3.75 22.00 -59.10
C GLU A 810 -3.20 21.82 -57.67
N ALA A 811 -3.42 22.75 -56.76
CA ALA A 811 -2.99 22.69 -55.38
C ALA A 811 -3.50 21.40 -54.68
N LYS A 812 -4.74 20.97 -54.98
CA LYS A 812 -5.32 19.76 -54.45
C LYS A 812 -4.67 18.49 -54.99
N LYS A 813 -4.26 18.47 -56.27
CA LYS A 813 -3.54 17.33 -56.91
C LYS A 813 -2.14 17.19 -56.31
N GLU A 814 -1.40 18.26 -56.14
CA GLU A 814 -0.08 18.28 -55.53
C GLU A 814 -0.14 17.85 -54.04
N ALA A 815 -1.18 18.29 -53.29
CA ALA A 815 -1.43 17.80 -51.96
C ALA A 815 -1.75 16.30 -51.92
N GLU A 816 -2.48 15.77 -52.94
CA GLU A 816 -2.75 14.35 -53.09
C GLU A 816 -1.44 13.54 -53.33
N GLU A 817 -0.59 14.05 -54.20
CA GLU A 817 0.73 13.43 -54.45
C GLU A 817 1.59 13.40 -53.20
N ALA A 818 1.63 14.53 -52.48
CA ALA A 818 2.38 14.64 -51.23
C ALA A 818 1.89 13.67 -50.11
N PHE A 819 0.60 13.43 -49.97
CA PHE A 819 0.08 12.40 -49.08
C PHE A 819 0.33 10.98 -49.56
N SER A 820 0.12 10.76 -50.87
CA SER A 820 0.32 9.45 -51.51
C SER A 820 1.76 8.95 -51.41
N ALA A 821 2.73 9.84 -51.48
CA ALA A 821 4.15 9.53 -51.31
C ALA A 821 4.51 8.99 -49.93
N GLN A 822 3.72 9.27 -48.89
CA GLN A 822 3.95 8.83 -47.53
C GLN A 822 3.37 7.43 -47.24
N LEU A 823 2.60 6.86 -48.16
CA LEU A 823 1.94 5.57 -48.04
C LEU A 823 2.57 4.54 -48.97
N THR A 824 2.64 3.27 -48.54
CA THR A 824 3.00 2.18 -49.44
C THR A 824 1.92 1.91 -50.50
N ALA A 825 2.27 1.15 -51.56
CA ALA A 825 1.29 0.75 -52.56
C ALA A 825 0.13 -0.06 -51.98
N GLN A 826 0.42 -0.92 -51.01
CA GLN A 826 -0.58 -1.73 -50.31
C GLN A 826 -1.54 -0.86 -49.46
N GLU A 827 -1.00 0.09 -48.70
CA GLU A 827 -1.80 1.03 -47.89
C GLU A 827 -2.71 1.88 -48.78
N ARG A 828 -2.21 2.39 -49.91
CA ARG A 828 -3.01 3.11 -50.90
C ARG A 828 -4.15 2.29 -51.51
N THR A 829 -3.89 1.01 -51.79
CA THR A 829 -4.88 0.10 -52.39
C THR A 829 -5.99 -0.26 -51.39
N ALA A 830 -5.68 -0.23 -50.09
CA ALA A 830 -6.65 -0.51 -49.00
C ALA A 830 -7.61 0.67 -48.72
N LEU A 831 -7.35 1.86 -49.27
CA LEU A 831 -8.20 3.01 -49.05
C LEU A 831 -9.57 2.89 -49.75
N PRO A 832 -10.63 3.48 -49.20
CA PRO A 832 -11.94 3.52 -49.83
C PRO A 832 -11.90 4.17 -51.22
N LYS A 833 -12.53 3.55 -52.21
CA LYS A 833 -12.65 4.13 -53.54
C LYS A 833 -13.62 5.32 -53.48
N THR A 834 -13.11 6.53 -53.70
CA THR A 834 -13.88 7.78 -53.71
C THR A 834 -13.94 8.37 -55.09
N LYS A 835 -15.08 9.03 -55.45
CA LYS A 835 -15.30 9.60 -56.78
C LYS A 835 -14.77 11.03 -56.92
N SER A 836 -14.60 11.75 -55.83
CA SER A 836 -14.14 13.16 -55.88
C SER A 836 -12.71 13.31 -55.35
N LEU A 837 -11.96 14.28 -55.91
CA LEU A 837 -10.60 14.64 -55.47
C LEU A 837 -10.60 15.06 -54.00
N ASP A 838 -11.57 15.84 -53.54
CA ASP A 838 -11.66 16.33 -52.16
C ASP A 838 -11.87 15.18 -51.19
N ALA A 839 -12.75 14.21 -51.52
CA ALA A 839 -12.96 13.03 -50.67
C ALA A 839 -11.71 12.14 -50.63
N ARG A 840 -11.02 12.00 -51.75
CA ARG A 840 -9.77 11.19 -51.84
C ARG A 840 -8.66 11.81 -50.98
N LEU A 841 -8.52 13.12 -51.01
CA LEU A 841 -7.60 13.89 -50.22
C LEU A 841 -7.85 13.64 -48.71
N VAL A 842 -9.10 13.66 -48.29
CA VAL A 842 -9.47 13.42 -46.88
C VAL A 842 -9.11 12.03 -46.40
N GLU A 843 -9.37 11.01 -47.25
CA GLU A 843 -8.98 9.62 -46.95
C GLU A 843 -7.44 9.43 -46.89
N LEU A 844 -6.71 10.04 -47.79
CA LEU A 844 -5.24 10.02 -47.78
C LEU A 844 -4.68 10.77 -46.55
N ALA A 845 -5.23 11.94 -46.24
CA ALA A 845 -4.85 12.71 -45.02
C ALA A 845 -5.11 11.90 -43.76
N LYS A 846 -6.26 11.20 -43.69
CA LYS A 846 -6.60 10.33 -42.57
C LYS A 846 -5.60 9.19 -42.43
N ALA A 847 -5.32 8.47 -43.52
CA ALA A 847 -4.40 7.34 -43.51
C ALA A 847 -2.97 7.73 -43.12
N THR A 848 -2.45 8.84 -43.69
CA THR A 848 -1.13 9.37 -43.32
C THR A 848 -1.07 9.85 -41.88
N TRP A 849 -2.12 10.47 -41.37
CA TRP A 849 -2.17 10.91 -40.00
C TRP A 849 -2.20 9.71 -39.02
N VAL A 850 -3.04 8.70 -39.28
CA VAL A 850 -3.10 7.45 -38.48
C VAL A 850 -1.75 6.74 -38.50
N LYS A 851 -1.06 6.71 -39.65
CA LYS A 851 0.28 6.11 -39.77
C LYS A 851 1.33 6.80 -38.89
N ARG A 852 1.26 8.15 -38.77
CA ARG A 852 2.15 8.95 -37.93
C ARG A 852 1.74 8.92 -36.47
N ASN A 853 0.45 8.74 -36.16
CA ASN A 853 -0.16 8.77 -34.85
C ASN A 853 -0.79 7.41 -34.50
N PRO A 854 -0.03 6.35 -34.49
CA PRO A 854 -0.57 5.00 -34.36
C PRO A 854 -1.29 4.71 -33.03
N ARG A 855 -1.11 5.53 -32.01
CA ARG A 855 -1.73 5.36 -30.70
C ARG A 855 -3.11 6.01 -30.55
N TYR A 856 -3.55 6.77 -31.55
CA TYR A 856 -4.82 7.53 -31.49
C TYR A 856 -6.07 6.71 -31.84
N ASP A 857 -5.92 5.57 -32.52
CA ASP A 857 -7.06 4.70 -32.88
C ASP A 857 -7.60 3.85 -31.71
N LEU A 858 -6.95 3.89 -30.55
CA LEU A 858 -7.29 3.08 -29.37
C LEU A 858 -7.93 3.89 -28.23
N PHE A 859 -8.05 5.21 -28.37
CA PHE A 859 -8.62 6.13 -27.41
C PHE A 859 -9.61 7.08 -28.13
#